data_90b529338361eb9f3a0962a3a0fd59ef
#
_entry.id   90b529338361eb9f3a0962a3a0fd59ef
#
_cell.length_a   1.000
_cell.length_b   1.000
_cell.length_c   1.000
_cell.angle_alpha   90.00
_cell.angle_beta   90.00
_cell.angle_gamma   90.00
#
_symmetry.space_group_name_H-M   'P 1'
#
loop_
_entity.id
_entity.type
_entity.pdbx_description
1 polymer ?
#
loop_
_entity_poly.entity_id
_entity_poly.type
_entity_poly.pdbx_seq_one_letter_code
_entity_poly.pdbx_strand_id
1 'polypeptide(L)'
;MKPLRKWRASLLTVALSLACAGSVGAQTAPQQPTEGIDSGNYNVRQTIEFGYRSTDVNGNQANYGTFVDLQSGVRLFEQSLDMRSLNHDGLLFDSLSMYNFGYGGDPDNLTRLRIGKNKWYEFRGTFRRDKYPWNYNLLANPLNPASSVPAVPITNSLHSQYLVRHMSDFDLTLLPQSRVRFRVGYARNIQEGPSFASFGGATLLDPPTGFGTQTQLFQNWKTTLNAYRFGVDFQILPKTTIHYDQFLQYFKQDTSYVDQNQNFILPNGVPVDLGVTFDTASNINPVPCPTPIANGGTTPPTADTSCNGYLTLTRTGRPRNSLPTEQFSFQSESIRNVSMSGRVAYSSGSQNSSDLNEVFTGSNVSTLQVGTTATGPTHAKRVIANADWSATWTVTPKFRVVDSFGWDQFQIPGFWNLALVSLFAQAPLNPTTGGPTLGQPPGQFTPSACPPPFTAPTCPQHNADSGADINNGTWTRYLAQRVLFNTFQLEYDFTNKFGARLGYRYGTRKVTAQDTLFLSSEVFFPGGDAGAARGDCADPTACTLQPDGSLVFTGSSDDTGHVVDADIHSQTMLAGFWLRPTSNLRVNFDMDLFWADSAYQRIDPRKQQSYRLQASYTPASWVSLDASLDILQHSNNMYLVNDTEHDRTYTFTTVLTPNNRFSFDLGYSYSDIYFQILECWAYGSGVTFPVPPGLLPAGTITTECPVPPDVQGGDVTAFGGTVNYSSKTHFAYADVVWKPLKRLGIKAGYAGSFATGNTVFLNPNAPVGPLRYTYQKRYAGFAFDLGKGFAFKTIWNYYGYNPRSPANPPGLASIGNQDFNANNVTVALRYSF
;
A
#
# COMPACT_ATOMS: atom_id res chain seq x y z
N MET A 1 -0.41 -16.35 -6.29
CA MET A 1 0.29 -15.19 -5.67
C MET A 1 1.21 -14.42 -6.62
N LYS A 2 1.60 -14.90 -7.77
CA LYS A 2 2.33 -14.09 -8.78
C LYS A 2 1.50 -12.97 -9.43
N PRO A 3 0.17 -13.02 -9.62
CA PRO A 3 -0.57 -11.90 -10.16
C PRO A 3 -0.61 -10.66 -9.25
N LEU A 4 -0.76 -10.83 -7.95
CA LEU A 4 -0.73 -9.70 -6.99
C LEU A 4 0.63 -8.99 -6.87
N ARG A 5 1.73 -9.68 -7.20
CA ARG A 5 3.07 -9.07 -7.24
C ARG A 5 3.28 -8.24 -8.51
N LYS A 6 2.56 -8.56 -9.59
CA LYS A 6 2.61 -7.77 -10.84
C LYS A 6 1.79 -6.47 -10.73
N TRP A 7 0.67 -6.48 -10.01
CA TRP A 7 -0.12 -5.28 -9.76
C TRP A 7 0.64 -4.21 -8.98
N ARG A 8 1.37 -4.63 -7.95
CA ARG A 8 2.31 -3.72 -7.28
C ARG A 8 3.48 -3.33 -8.18
N ALA A 9 3.84 -4.18 -9.15
CA ALA A 9 4.89 -3.85 -10.10
C ALA A 9 4.44 -2.86 -11.17
N SER A 10 3.20 -2.89 -11.65
CA SER A 10 2.74 -1.96 -12.69
C SER A 10 2.47 -0.56 -12.12
N LEU A 11 1.86 -0.43 -10.94
CA LEU A 11 1.81 0.84 -10.21
C LEU A 11 3.19 1.27 -9.68
N LEU A 12 4.04 0.30 -9.32
CA LEU A 12 5.44 0.57 -9.00
C LEU A 12 6.25 0.91 -10.25
N THR A 13 5.90 0.38 -11.42
CA THR A 13 6.66 0.65 -12.66
C THR A 13 6.34 2.05 -13.19
N VAL A 14 5.11 2.54 -13.05
CA VAL A 14 4.80 3.95 -13.33
C VAL A 14 5.37 4.86 -12.24
N ALA A 15 5.33 4.47 -10.98
CA ALA A 15 6.00 5.18 -9.90
C ALA A 15 7.53 4.99 -9.93
N LEU A 16 8.06 3.84 -10.38
CA LEU A 16 9.49 3.64 -10.59
C LEU A 16 10.00 4.28 -11.88
N SER A 17 9.22 4.37 -12.94
CA SER A 17 9.61 5.17 -14.09
C SER A 17 9.61 6.67 -13.76
N LEU A 18 8.72 7.14 -12.89
CA LEU A 18 8.79 8.50 -12.31
C LEU A 18 9.95 8.65 -11.30
N ALA A 19 10.25 7.63 -10.51
CA ALA A 19 11.38 7.61 -9.58
C ALA A 19 12.71 7.35 -10.31
N CYS A 20 12.72 6.53 -11.37
CA CYS A 20 13.91 6.34 -12.21
C CYS A 20 14.21 7.56 -13.10
N ALA A 21 13.20 8.31 -13.53
CA ALA A 21 13.44 9.65 -14.12
C ALA A 21 14.03 10.64 -13.11
N GLY A 22 13.85 10.39 -11.79
CA GLY A 22 14.50 11.13 -10.71
C GLY A 22 15.92 10.68 -10.40
N SER A 23 16.29 9.45 -10.73
CA SER A 23 17.58 8.83 -10.41
C SER A 23 18.43 8.44 -11.62
N VAL A 24 18.14 8.94 -12.80
CA VAL A 24 19.20 9.13 -13.78
C VAL A 24 20.11 10.21 -13.20
N GLY A 25 20.75 9.84 -12.10
CA GLY A 25 21.97 10.47 -11.67
C GLY A 25 22.81 10.47 -12.92
N ALA A 26 23.06 11.65 -13.44
CA ALA A 26 23.88 11.86 -14.61
C ALA A 26 25.09 10.92 -14.49
N GLN A 27 25.07 9.82 -15.24
CA GLN A 27 26.35 9.21 -15.56
C GLN A 27 27.12 10.32 -16.25
N THR A 28 27.89 11.04 -15.46
CA THR A 28 28.96 11.87 -16.00
C THR A 28 29.67 10.96 -16.97
N ALA A 29 29.86 11.45 -18.18
CA ALA A 29 30.70 10.79 -19.17
C ALA A 29 31.87 10.13 -18.43
N PRO A 30 32.19 8.88 -18.73
CA PRO A 30 33.27 8.20 -18.02
C PRO A 30 34.51 9.09 -18.09
N GLN A 31 34.83 9.75 -16.99
CA GLN A 31 36.17 10.28 -16.80
C GLN A 31 37.06 9.08 -16.96
N GLN A 32 38.14 9.21 -17.69
CA GLN A 32 39.16 8.15 -17.74
C GLN A 32 39.43 7.73 -16.31
N PRO A 33 39.35 6.42 -16.01
CA PRO A 33 39.55 5.94 -14.65
C PRO A 33 40.89 6.51 -14.19
N THR A 34 40.89 7.31 -13.16
CA THR A 34 42.12 7.75 -12.50
C THR A 34 42.86 6.46 -12.11
N GLU A 35 44.14 6.35 -12.45
CA GLU A 35 44.93 5.14 -12.18
C GLU A 35 44.99 4.79 -10.70
N GLY A 36 44.62 5.72 -9.82
CA GLY A 36 44.72 5.60 -8.39
C GLY A 36 46.11 5.89 -7.88
N ILE A 37 46.29 5.91 -6.59
CA ILE A 37 47.56 6.14 -5.92
C ILE A 37 47.95 4.87 -5.17
N ASP A 38 49.14 4.39 -5.42
CA ASP A 38 49.65 3.26 -4.65
C ASP A 38 50.11 3.75 -3.26
N SER A 39 49.47 3.21 -2.23
CA SER A 39 49.79 3.51 -0.83
C SER A 39 50.02 2.22 -0.07
N GLY A 40 51.26 1.96 0.27
CA GLY A 40 51.68 0.67 0.81
C GLY A 40 51.40 -0.48 -0.15
N ASN A 41 50.70 -1.50 0.31
CA ASN A 41 50.30 -2.66 -0.49
C ASN A 41 48.97 -2.48 -1.24
N TYR A 42 48.44 -1.28 -1.30
CA TYR A 42 47.08 -1.02 -1.90
C TYR A 42 47.15 0.04 -2.98
N ASN A 43 46.47 -0.20 -4.08
CA ASN A 43 46.04 0.84 -5.00
C ASN A 43 44.75 1.47 -4.48
N VAL A 44 44.78 2.77 -4.24
CA VAL A 44 43.70 3.52 -3.63
C VAL A 44 43.13 4.49 -4.66
N ARG A 45 41.79 4.44 -4.86
CA ARG A 45 41.01 5.36 -5.68
C ARG A 45 39.93 5.99 -4.83
N GLN A 46 39.86 7.29 -4.85
CA GLN A 46 38.87 8.02 -4.09
C GLN A 46 38.22 9.08 -4.95
N THR A 47 36.91 9.23 -4.76
CA THR A 47 36.13 10.35 -5.30
C THR A 47 35.30 10.96 -4.20
N ILE A 48 35.31 12.29 -4.11
CA ILE A 48 34.44 13.06 -3.23
C ILE A 48 33.82 14.18 -4.04
N GLU A 49 32.50 14.30 -3.95
CA GLU A 49 31.73 15.40 -4.57
C GLU A 49 30.84 16.06 -3.50
N PHE A 50 31.15 17.28 -3.15
CA PHE A 50 30.40 18.08 -2.19
C PHE A 50 30.05 19.44 -2.75
N GLY A 51 29.02 20.05 -2.21
CA GLY A 51 28.60 21.36 -2.67
C GLY A 51 27.36 21.87 -1.97
N TYR A 52 26.70 22.81 -2.62
CA TYR A 52 25.53 23.49 -2.10
C TYR A 52 24.38 23.39 -3.11
N ARG A 53 23.19 23.17 -2.61
CA ARG A 53 21.93 23.25 -3.36
C ARG A 53 21.16 24.46 -2.90
N SER A 54 20.67 25.25 -3.83
CA SER A 54 19.70 26.31 -3.62
C SER A 54 18.39 25.88 -4.24
N THR A 55 17.31 25.94 -3.48
CA THR A 55 15.96 25.59 -3.90
C THR A 55 15.04 26.76 -3.70
N ASP A 56 14.31 27.13 -4.75
CA ASP A 56 13.26 28.14 -4.74
C ASP A 56 11.97 27.51 -5.24
N VAL A 57 10.91 27.60 -4.44
CA VAL A 57 9.61 26.99 -4.73
C VAL A 57 8.54 28.05 -4.75
N ASN A 58 7.85 28.16 -5.87
CA ASN A 58 6.68 29.01 -6.05
C ASN A 58 5.42 28.12 -6.20
N GLY A 59 4.35 28.47 -5.50
CA GLY A 59 3.11 27.69 -5.45
C GLY A 59 3.04 26.72 -4.26
N ASN A 60 2.45 25.56 -4.43
CA ASN A 60 2.17 24.62 -3.35
C ASN A 60 3.44 23.88 -2.89
N GLN A 61 4.02 24.35 -1.78
CA GLN A 61 5.24 23.74 -1.20
C GLN A 61 5.03 22.30 -0.72
N ALA A 62 3.83 21.95 -0.30
CA ALA A 62 3.55 20.62 0.20
C ALA A 62 3.48 19.60 -0.94
N ASN A 63 2.91 19.98 -2.09
CA ASN A 63 3.00 19.15 -3.30
C ASN A 63 4.43 19.06 -3.82
N TYR A 64 5.19 20.15 -3.77
CA TYR A 64 6.62 20.06 -4.07
C TYR A 64 7.34 19.05 -3.18
N GLY A 65 7.06 19.06 -1.88
CA GLY A 65 7.57 18.06 -0.95
C GLY A 65 7.17 16.64 -1.34
N THR A 66 5.93 16.43 -1.76
CA THR A 66 5.44 15.11 -2.19
C THR A 66 6.14 14.58 -3.43
N PHE A 67 6.40 15.45 -4.42
CA PHE A 67 6.96 15.01 -5.72
C PHE A 67 8.48 15.06 -5.79
N VAL A 68 9.13 15.96 -5.02
CA VAL A 68 10.55 16.28 -5.21
C VAL A 68 11.34 16.31 -3.91
N ASP A 69 10.88 17.01 -2.88
CA ASP A 69 11.48 17.21 -1.53
C ASP A 69 12.98 17.49 -1.50
N LEU A 70 13.50 18.27 -2.44
CA LEU A 70 14.89 18.68 -2.47
C LEU A 70 15.06 20.04 -1.79
N GLN A 71 15.71 20.05 -0.64
CA GLN A 71 15.87 21.24 0.20
C GLN A 71 17.20 21.97 -0.07
N SER A 72 17.24 23.29 0.21
CA SER A 72 18.49 24.07 0.20
C SER A 72 19.47 23.59 1.26
N GLY A 73 20.77 23.72 1.00
CA GLY A 73 21.82 23.45 1.98
C GLY A 73 23.04 22.75 1.41
N VAL A 74 24.02 22.54 2.30
CA VAL A 74 25.27 21.82 1.99
C VAL A 74 24.98 20.33 1.81
N ARG A 75 25.59 19.71 0.81
CA ARG A 75 25.37 18.29 0.46
C ARG A 75 26.68 17.58 0.16
N LEU A 76 26.77 16.34 0.63
CA LEU A 76 27.69 15.35 0.09
C LEU A 76 26.94 14.57 -0.99
N PHE A 77 27.18 14.91 -2.26
CA PHE A 77 26.46 14.29 -3.36
C PHE A 77 26.94 12.88 -3.64
N GLU A 78 28.24 12.69 -3.60
CA GLU A 78 28.87 11.39 -3.87
C GLU A 78 30.21 11.28 -3.15
N GLN A 79 30.47 10.09 -2.61
CA GLN A 79 31.79 9.69 -2.15
C GLN A 79 32.01 8.22 -2.51
N SER A 80 33.12 7.92 -3.14
CA SER A 80 33.54 6.54 -3.35
C SER A 80 34.98 6.36 -2.89
N LEU A 81 35.27 5.18 -2.35
CA LEU A 81 36.62 4.73 -1.98
C LEU A 81 36.75 3.28 -2.44
N ASP A 82 37.72 3.03 -3.33
CA ASP A 82 38.11 1.69 -3.75
C ASP A 82 39.56 1.46 -3.41
N MET A 83 39.82 0.39 -2.67
CA MET A 83 41.16 -0.07 -2.31
C MET A 83 41.33 -1.50 -2.79
N ARG A 84 42.42 -1.78 -3.50
CA ARG A 84 42.73 -3.11 -4.00
C ARG A 84 44.17 -3.44 -3.68
N SER A 85 44.41 -4.58 -3.04
CA SER A 85 45.75 -5.08 -2.76
C SER A 85 46.48 -5.40 -4.06
N LEU A 86 47.71 -4.94 -4.18
CA LEU A 86 48.56 -5.13 -5.35
C LEU A 86 48.97 -6.59 -5.50
N ASN A 87 49.20 -7.30 -4.41
CA ASN A 87 49.72 -8.65 -4.38
C ASN A 87 48.70 -9.71 -3.93
N HIS A 88 47.44 -9.34 -3.72
CA HIS A 88 46.40 -10.20 -3.10
C HIS A 88 46.78 -10.68 -1.69
N ASP A 89 47.61 -9.93 -1.00
CA ASP A 89 48.23 -10.28 0.30
C ASP A 89 47.89 -9.21 1.37
N GLY A 90 46.70 -8.59 1.26
CA GLY A 90 46.23 -7.63 2.23
C GLY A 90 46.06 -8.26 3.61
N LEU A 91 46.45 -7.58 4.69
CA LEU A 91 46.35 -8.12 6.05
C LEU A 91 44.91 -8.46 6.43
N LEU A 92 43.97 -7.51 6.23
CA LEU A 92 42.58 -7.69 6.60
C LEU A 92 41.68 -7.93 5.38
N PHE A 93 41.97 -7.31 4.25
CA PHE A 93 41.19 -7.42 3.03
C PHE A 93 42.10 -7.28 1.80
N ASP A 94 41.65 -7.86 0.68
CA ASP A 94 42.29 -7.68 -0.64
C ASP A 94 41.53 -6.64 -1.47
N SER A 95 40.26 -6.44 -1.18
CA SER A 95 39.42 -5.39 -1.80
C SER A 95 38.51 -4.76 -0.79
N LEU A 96 38.40 -3.44 -0.84
CA LEU A 96 37.43 -2.64 -0.10
C LEU A 96 36.82 -1.65 -1.08
N SER A 97 35.49 -1.61 -1.15
CA SER A 97 34.77 -0.61 -1.90
C SER A 97 33.68 0.01 -1.02
N MET A 98 33.71 1.33 -0.89
CA MET A 98 32.71 2.11 -0.16
C MET A 98 32.11 3.15 -1.10
N TYR A 99 30.80 3.28 -1.04
CA TYR A 99 30.05 4.26 -1.81
C TYR A 99 29.01 4.94 -0.93
N ASN A 100 29.02 6.25 -0.92
CA ASN A 100 28.06 7.10 -0.20
C ASN A 100 27.39 8.07 -1.16
N PHE A 101 26.11 8.31 -0.94
CA PHE A 101 25.30 9.20 -1.76
C PHE A 101 24.21 9.90 -0.94
N GLY A 102 23.93 11.18 -1.26
CA GLY A 102 22.75 11.90 -0.80
C GLY A 102 22.79 12.41 0.65
N TYR A 103 23.96 12.56 1.27
CA TYR A 103 24.06 13.04 2.64
C TYR A 103 24.00 14.56 2.71
N GLY A 104 23.43 15.06 3.83
CA GLY A 104 23.27 16.50 4.12
C GLY A 104 21.83 16.99 4.04
N GLY A 105 20.82 16.08 4.01
CA GLY A 105 19.39 16.43 4.06
C GLY A 105 18.60 16.10 2.79
N ASP A 106 19.14 15.31 1.89
CA ASP A 106 18.35 14.75 0.79
C ASP A 106 17.34 13.71 1.33
N PRO A 107 16.19 13.52 0.69
CA PRO A 107 15.20 12.55 1.12
C PRO A 107 15.76 11.13 1.12
N ASP A 108 16.64 10.84 0.17
CA ASP A 108 17.26 9.54 0.02
C ASP A 108 18.76 9.62 0.28
N ASN A 109 19.28 8.73 1.11
CA ASN A 109 20.72 8.53 1.23
C ASN A 109 21.08 7.05 1.28
N LEU A 110 22.28 6.76 0.82
CA LEU A 110 22.77 5.39 0.63
C LEU A 110 24.23 5.31 1.00
N THR A 111 24.57 4.28 1.80
CA THR A 111 25.93 3.79 1.99
C THR A 111 26.00 2.34 1.56
N ARG A 112 26.99 2.01 0.75
CA ARG A 112 27.34 0.62 0.40
C ARG A 112 28.78 0.37 0.79
N LEU A 113 29.02 -0.76 1.42
CA LEU A 113 30.33 -1.23 1.79
C LEU A 113 30.52 -2.67 1.28
N ARG A 114 31.63 -2.92 0.61
CA ARG A 114 32.04 -4.27 0.20
C ARG A 114 33.46 -4.47 0.66
N ILE A 115 33.70 -5.59 1.31
CA ILE A 115 35.04 -5.97 1.78
C ILE A 115 35.22 -7.43 1.38
N GLY A 116 36.33 -7.72 0.73
CA GLY A 116 36.64 -9.08 0.30
C GLY A 116 38.07 -9.44 0.64
N LYS A 117 38.25 -10.64 1.16
CA LYS A 117 39.55 -11.29 1.29
C LYS A 117 39.51 -12.62 0.54
N ASN A 118 40.32 -12.70 -0.48
CA ASN A 118 40.46 -13.85 -1.38
C ASN A 118 40.30 -15.18 -0.64
N LYS A 119 39.50 -16.12 -1.11
CA LYS A 119 39.22 -17.45 -0.53
C LYS A 119 38.59 -17.47 0.88
N TRP A 120 38.66 -16.39 1.67
CA TRP A 120 38.26 -16.40 3.08
C TRP A 120 36.87 -15.86 3.29
N TYR A 121 36.62 -14.62 2.85
CA TYR A 121 35.29 -14.02 3.05
C TYR A 121 34.99 -12.91 2.06
N GLU A 122 33.71 -12.69 1.85
CA GLU A 122 33.14 -11.53 1.19
C GLU A 122 32.04 -10.95 2.07
N PHE A 123 32.19 -9.69 2.46
CA PHE A 123 31.21 -8.95 3.23
C PHE A 123 30.61 -7.86 2.37
N ARG A 124 29.26 -7.72 2.43
CA ARG A 124 28.49 -6.66 1.81
C ARG A 124 27.60 -6.03 2.84
N GLY A 125 27.69 -4.70 2.96
CA GLY A 125 26.83 -3.91 3.81
C GLY A 125 26.13 -2.82 3.00
N THR A 126 24.87 -2.64 3.23
CA THR A 126 24.09 -1.54 2.65
C THR A 126 23.30 -0.87 3.76
N PHE A 127 23.38 0.44 3.82
CA PHE A 127 22.52 1.28 4.63
C PHE A 127 21.81 2.27 3.72
N ARG A 128 20.51 2.35 3.83
CA ARG A 128 19.69 3.29 3.07
C ARG A 128 18.68 3.95 4.00
N ARG A 129 18.55 5.24 3.88
CA ARG A 129 17.48 6.01 4.49
C ARG A 129 16.65 6.66 3.39
N ASP A 130 15.35 6.46 3.43
CA ASP A 130 14.39 7.11 2.53
C ASP A 130 13.42 7.93 3.37
N LYS A 131 13.09 9.11 2.92
CA LYS A 131 12.02 9.94 3.47
C LYS A 131 11.01 10.18 2.37
N TYR A 132 9.78 9.73 2.57
CA TYR A 132 8.66 9.91 1.65
C TYR A 132 7.67 10.89 2.28
N PRO A 133 7.73 12.16 1.93
CA PRO A 133 6.68 13.09 2.29
C PRO A 133 5.48 12.91 1.37
N TRP A 134 4.30 13.11 1.89
CA TRP A 134 3.08 13.24 1.12
C TRP A 134 2.13 14.19 1.80
N ASN A 135 1.28 14.76 0.99
CA ASN A 135 0.38 15.79 1.41
C ASN A 135 -1.06 15.36 1.11
N TYR A 136 -1.88 15.38 2.13
CA TYR A 136 -3.29 15.09 2.01
C TYR A 136 -4.12 16.35 2.23
N ASN A 137 -5.01 16.59 1.30
CA ASN A 137 -6.07 17.52 1.52
C ASN A 137 -7.24 16.75 2.14
N LEU A 138 -7.29 16.71 3.46
CA LEU A 138 -8.32 15.99 4.19
C LEU A 138 -9.59 16.82 4.19
N LEU A 139 -10.61 16.29 3.54
CA LEU A 139 -11.93 16.90 3.47
C LEU A 139 -12.92 16.02 4.21
N ALA A 140 -13.72 16.60 5.07
CA ALA A 140 -14.86 15.95 5.66
C ALA A 140 -16.13 16.35 4.89
N ASN A 141 -16.93 15.37 4.55
CA ASN A 141 -18.30 15.63 4.13
C ASN A 141 -19.21 15.44 5.35
N PRO A 142 -19.79 16.49 5.91
CA PRO A 142 -20.61 16.40 7.12
C PRO A 142 -21.85 15.53 6.97
N LEU A 143 -22.27 15.26 5.73
CA LEU A 143 -23.44 14.41 5.43
C LEU A 143 -23.02 13.18 4.58
N ASN A 144 -21.88 12.59 4.90
CA ASN A 144 -21.31 11.45 4.19
C ASN A 144 -22.31 10.28 4.02
N PRO A 145 -22.35 9.67 2.84
CA PRO A 145 -21.84 10.07 1.52
C PRO A 145 -22.89 10.76 0.65
N ALA A 146 -24.04 11.06 1.20
CA ALA A 146 -25.28 11.35 0.50
C ALA A 146 -25.57 12.84 0.32
N SER A 147 -24.66 13.74 0.60
CA SER A 147 -24.97 15.16 0.65
C SER A 147 -24.43 15.92 -0.55
N SER A 148 -25.25 16.83 -1.03
CA SER A 148 -24.86 17.92 -1.93
C SER A 148 -24.08 19.04 -1.21
N VAL A 149 -23.88 18.94 0.10
CA VAL A 149 -23.14 19.91 0.88
C VAL A 149 -21.65 19.78 0.56
N PRO A 150 -20.94 20.91 0.33
CA PRO A 150 -19.52 20.89 0.01
C PRO A 150 -18.69 20.21 1.10
N ALA A 151 -17.69 19.44 0.70
CA ALA A 151 -16.70 18.91 1.63
C ALA A 151 -15.97 20.03 2.34
N VAL A 152 -15.84 19.92 3.66
CA VAL A 152 -15.20 20.92 4.52
C VAL A 152 -13.79 20.48 4.83
N PRO A 153 -12.77 21.37 4.68
CA PRO A 153 -11.42 21.06 5.13
C PRO A 153 -11.37 20.73 6.60
N ILE A 154 -10.78 19.60 6.95
CA ILE A 154 -10.49 19.25 8.34
C ILE A 154 -9.29 20.07 8.77
N THR A 155 -9.40 20.77 9.91
CA THR A 155 -8.37 21.56 10.57
C THR A 155 -7.18 21.91 9.69
N ASN A 156 -7.05 23.15 9.23
CA ASN A 156 -5.92 23.62 8.41
C ASN A 156 -5.54 22.64 7.29
N SER A 157 -6.42 22.52 6.31
CA SER A 157 -6.25 21.64 5.13
C SER A 157 -4.85 21.72 4.56
N LEU A 158 -4.29 20.64 4.18
CA LEU A 158 -2.95 20.27 3.79
C LEU A 158 -2.15 19.72 4.96
N HIS A 159 -2.51 18.50 5.35
CA HIS A 159 -1.75 17.76 6.34
C HIS A 159 -0.54 17.13 5.68
N SER A 160 0.64 17.68 6.00
CA SER A 160 1.91 17.10 5.56
C SER A 160 2.26 15.91 6.41
N GLN A 161 2.32 14.75 5.78
CA GLN A 161 2.72 13.49 6.38
C GLN A 161 4.09 13.09 5.84
N TYR A 162 4.79 12.25 6.54
CA TYR A 162 6.02 11.66 6.02
C TYR A 162 6.25 10.27 6.60
N LEU A 163 6.89 9.44 5.82
CA LEU A 163 7.38 8.14 6.23
C LEU A 163 8.90 8.15 6.12
N VAL A 164 9.59 7.90 7.22
CA VAL A 164 11.04 7.68 7.21
C VAL A 164 11.29 6.18 7.31
N ARG A 165 12.09 5.68 6.39
CA ARG A 165 12.52 4.28 6.36
C ARG A 165 14.03 4.21 6.51
N HIS A 166 14.49 3.45 7.50
CA HIS A 166 15.89 3.10 7.70
C HIS A 166 16.07 1.62 7.37
N MET A 167 16.86 1.33 6.38
CA MET A 167 17.13 -0.04 5.92
C MET A 167 18.63 -0.32 6.05
N SER A 168 18.95 -1.38 6.76
CA SER A 168 20.30 -1.92 6.85
C SER A 168 20.27 -3.37 6.37
N ASP A 169 21.23 -3.76 5.56
CA ASP A 169 21.36 -5.12 5.04
C ASP A 169 22.84 -5.50 5.01
N PHE A 170 23.17 -6.57 5.72
CA PHE A 170 24.51 -7.07 5.85
C PHE A 170 24.56 -8.54 5.46
N ASP A 171 25.49 -8.90 4.57
CA ASP A 171 25.73 -10.26 4.13
C ASP A 171 27.23 -10.59 4.26
N LEU A 172 27.51 -11.71 4.87
CA LEU A 172 28.85 -12.29 4.98
C LEU A 172 28.84 -13.68 4.34
N THR A 173 29.68 -13.86 3.34
CA THR A 173 29.95 -15.17 2.74
C THR A 173 31.33 -15.61 3.18
N LEU A 174 31.40 -16.76 3.82
CA LEU A 174 32.66 -17.40 4.20
C LEU A 174 33.06 -18.46 3.17
N LEU A 175 34.31 -18.59 2.90
CA LEU A 175 34.90 -19.54 1.95
C LEU A 175 34.29 -19.45 0.53
N PRO A 176 34.20 -18.25 -0.09
CA PRO A 176 33.43 -18.03 -1.31
C PRO A 176 33.89 -18.85 -2.51
N GLN A 177 35.16 -19.35 -2.50
CA GLN A 177 35.71 -20.17 -3.57
C GLN A 177 35.73 -21.68 -3.26
N SER A 178 35.20 -22.06 -2.07
CA SER A 178 35.14 -23.47 -1.65
C SER A 178 33.93 -24.18 -2.24
N ARG A 179 34.01 -25.52 -2.25
CA ARG A 179 32.85 -26.37 -2.54
C ARG A 179 31.73 -26.22 -1.49
N VAL A 180 32.09 -25.81 -0.28
CA VAL A 180 31.17 -25.49 0.79
C VAL A 180 31.32 -24.02 1.12
N ARG A 181 30.24 -23.26 1.03
CA ARG A 181 30.18 -21.84 1.37
C ARG A 181 29.14 -21.63 2.45
N PHE A 182 29.47 -20.79 3.42
CA PHE A 182 28.55 -20.39 4.48
C PHE A 182 28.13 -18.95 4.26
N ARG A 183 26.82 -18.69 4.39
CA ARG A 183 26.25 -17.36 4.26
C ARG A 183 25.58 -16.98 5.57
N VAL A 184 25.87 -15.80 6.06
CA VAL A 184 25.22 -15.21 7.24
C VAL A 184 24.78 -13.82 6.87
N GLY A 185 23.53 -13.51 7.09
CA GLY A 185 22.98 -12.20 6.78
C GLY A 185 22.11 -11.65 7.91
N TYR A 186 22.07 -10.33 7.99
CA TYR A 186 21.19 -9.61 8.88
C TYR A 186 20.62 -8.39 8.15
N ALA A 187 19.30 -8.27 8.13
CA ALA A 187 18.66 -7.08 7.64
C ALA A 187 17.75 -6.47 8.72
N ARG A 188 17.77 -5.14 8.79
CA ARG A 188 16.87 -4.37 9.64
C ARG A 188 16.17 -3.31 8.81
N ASN A 189 14.85 -3.24 8.93
CA ASN A 189 14.04 -2.22 8.31
C ASN A 189 13.16 -1.57 9.39
N ILE A 190 13.37 -0.29 9.61
CA ILE A 190 12.55 0.53 10.50
C ILE A 190 11.76 1.48 9.61
N GLN A 191 10.46 1.55 9.84
CA GLN A 191 9.59 2.56 9.23
C GLN A 191 8.90 3.30 10.36
N GLU A 192 8.96 4.61 10.32
CA GLU A 192 8.37 5.47 11.34
C GLU A 192 7.89 6.80 10.76
N GLY A 193 6.86 7.35 11.34
CA GLY A 193 6.35 8.67 10.97
C GLY A 193 4.92 8.89 11.42
N PRO A 194 4.46 10.14 11.35
CA PRO A 194 3.05 10.45 11.48
C PRO A 194 2.29 9.89 10.27
N SER A 195 1.13 9.38 10.54
CA SER A 195 0.19 8.88 9.54
C SER A 195 -1.22 9.20 9.99
N PHE A 196 -2.21 8.87 9.19
CA PHE A 196 -3.60 8.94 9.62
C PHE A 196 -4.31 7.61 9.36
N ALA A 197 -5.34 7.37 10.12
CA ALA A 197 -6.31 6.32 9.92
C ALA A 197 -7.70 6.91 10.00
N SER A 198 -8.68 6.26 9.43
CA SER A 198 -10.08 6.60 9.63
C SER A 198 -10.71 5.59 10.57
N PHE A 199 -11.59 6.08 11.41
CA PHE A 199 -12.44 5.26 12.24
C PHE A 199 -13.89 5.52 11.87
N GLY A 200 -14.62 4.47 11.56
CA GLY A 200 -16.07 4.55 11.39
C GLY A 200 -16.74 4.44 12.73
N GLY A 201 -17.44 5.49 13.17
CA GLY A 201 -18.17 5.50 14.43
C GLY A 201 -19.40 4.60 14.47
N ALA A 202 -19.37 3.47 13.77
CA ALA A 202 -20.51 2.57 13.62
C ALA A 202 -21.06 2.02 14.96
N THR A 203 -20.25 2.00 15.99
CA THR A 203 -20.65 1.52 17.33
C THR A 203 -21.39 2.53 18.16
N LEU A 204 -21.39 3.81 17.78
CA LEU A 204 -22.10 4.86 18.47
C LEU A 204 -23.27 5.43 17.67
N LEU A 205 -23.59 4.79 16.56
CA LEU A 205 -24.69 5.18 15.71
C LEU A 205 -25.84 4.26 15.90
N ASP A 206 -26.91 4.83 16.35
CA ASP A 206 -28.19 4.13 16.35
C ASP A 206 -28.62 3.86 14.90
N PRO A 207 -28.75 2.60 14.45
CA PRO A 207 -29.45 2.36 13.20
C PRO A 207 -30.93 2.74 13.43
N PRO A 208 -31.52 3.69 12.76
CA PRO A 208 -31.73 3.67 11.32
C PRO A 208 -31.16 4.88 10.60
N THR A 209 -30.50 5.76 11.27
CA THR A 209 -29.98 6.97 10.63
C THR A 209 -28.61 6.76 9.94
N GLY A 210 -27.96 5.65 10.17
CA GLY A 210 -26.92 5.03 9.31
C GLY A 210 -25.74 5.86 8.77
N PHE A 211 -25.66 7.12 9.09
CA PHE A 211 -24.62 8.00 8.55
C PHE A 211 -23.52 8.26 9.58
N GLY A 212 -22.64 7.28 9.72
CA GLY A 212 -21.43 7.47 10.50
C GLY A 212 -20.48 8.46 9.84
N THR A 213 -20.16 9.52 10.52
CA THR A 213 -19.01 10.34 10.15
C THR A 213 -17.75 9.53 10.35
N GLN A 214 -16.95 9.41 9.32
CA GLN A 214 -15.60 8.86 9.45
C GLN A 214 -14.76 9.84 10.27
N THR A 215 -14.34 9.42 11.45
CA THR A 215 -13.39 10.17 12.26
C THR A 215 -11.98 9.89 11.77
N GLN A 216 -11.22 10.93 11.51
CA GLN A 216 -9.84 10.78 11.11
C GLN A 216 -8.95 10.86 12.32
N LEU A 217 -8.06 9.88 12.42
CA LEU A 217 -7.14 9.73 13.54
C LEU A 217 -5.72 9.97 13.05
N PHE A 218 -5.03 10.89 13.70
CA PHE A 218 -3.60 11.04 13.50
C PHE A 218 -2.86 10.07 14.40
N GLN A 219 -1.98 9.29 13.81
CA GLN A 219 -1.22 8.28 14.52
C GLN A 219 0.28 8.52 14.37
N ASN A 220 1.01 8.20 15.41
CA ASN A 220 2.43 7.91 15.31
C ASN A 220 2.59 6.39 15.28
N TRP A 221 3.24 5.89 14.28
CA TRP A 221 3.50 4.47 14.17
C TRP A 221 4.96 4.17 13.86
N LYS A 222 5.38 3.03 14.35
CA LYS A 222 6.72 2.52 14.12
C LYS A 222 6.66 1.03 13.86
N THR A 223 7.25 0.61 12.76
CA THR A 223 7.43 -0.79 12.46
C THR A 223 8.91 -1.12 12.42
N THR A 224 9.28 -2.28 12.91
CA THR A 224 10.64 -2.79 12.87
C THR A 224 10.62 -4.23 12.40
N LEU A 225 11.30 -4.50 11.30
CA LEU A 225 11.59 -5.84 10.81
C LEU A 225 13.07 -6.15 11.08
N ASN A 226 13.35 -7.24 11.79
CA ASN A 226 14.66 -7.83 11.85
C ASN A 226 14.62 -9.18 11.12
N ALA A 227 15.54 -9.39 10.20
CA ALA A 227 15.64 -10.62 9.42
C ALA A 227 17.06 -11.19 9.53
N TYR A 228 17.16 -12.39 10.02
CA TYR A 228 18.40 -13.16 10.09
C TYR A 228 18.37 -14.20 9.00
N ARG A 229 19.50 -14.39 8.34
CA ARG A 229 19.67 -15.33 7.23
C ARG A 229 20.90 -16.20 7.52
N PHE A 230 20.72 -17.50 7.42
CA PHE A 230 21.79 -18.48 7.52
C PHE A 230 21.68 -19.39 6.31
N GLY A 231 22.76 -19.59 5.61
CA GLY A 231 22.75 -20.43 4.42
C GLY A 231 24.02 -21.23 4.26
N VAL A 232 23.88 -22.39 3.63
CA VAL A 232 24.98 -23.22 3.23
C VAL A 232 24.80 -23.62 1.76
N ASP A 233 25.81 -23.36 0.96
CA ASP A 233 25.87 -23.82 -0.42
C ASP A 233 26.87 -24.99 -0.49
N PHE A 234 26.43 -26.07 -1.08
CA PHE A 234 27.26 -27.26 -1.21
C PHE A 234 27.32 -27.73 -2.67
N GLN A 235 28.49 -27.68 -3.25
CA GLN A 235 28.76 -28.21 -4.60
C GLN A 235 29.07 -29.70 -4.52
N ILE A 236 28.05 -30.55 -4.70
CA ILE A 236 28.18 -32.01 -4.61
C ILE A 236 28.97 -32.56 -5.78
N LEU A 237 28.63 -32.11 -6.99
CA LEU A 237 29.26 -32.48 -8.25
C LEU A 237 29.74 -31.21 -8.97
N PRO A 238 30.65 -31.30 -9.95
CA PRO A 238 31.13 -30.11 -10.66
C PRO A 238 30.04 -29.22 -11.25
N LYS A 239 28.87 -29.79 -11.55
CA LYS A 239 27.71 -29.10 -12.14
C LYS A 239 26.44 -29.23 -11.33
N THR A 240 26.54 -29.62 -10.05
CA THR A 240 25.37 -29.70 -9.16
C THR A 240 25.68 -29.00 -7.86
N THR A 241 24.84 -28.00 -7.57
CA THR A 241 24.89 -27.24 -6.32
C THR A 241 23.59 -27.37 -5.58
N ILE A 242 23.68 -27.58 -4.29
CA ILE A 242 22.56 -27.57 -3.35
C ILE A 242 22.72 -26.35 -2.44
N HIS A 243 21.60 -25.71 -2.13
CA HIS A 243 21.51 -24.57 -1.22
C HIS A 243 20.51 -24.86 -0.14
N TYR A 244 20.88 -24.63 1.10
CA TYR A 244 19.96 -24.59 2.22
C TYR A 244 19.99 -23.20 2.82
N ASP A 245 18.83 -22.61 3.05
CA ASP A 245 18.66 -21.31 3.67
C ASP A 245 17.63 -21.36 4.78
N GLN A 246 18.01 -20.80 5.92
CA GLN A 246 17.15 -20.54 7.08
C GLN A 246 16.96 -19.03 7.19
N PHE A 247 15.70 -18.59 7.14
CA PHE A 247 15.32 -17.20 7.38
C PHE A 247 14.54 -17.11 8.68
N LEU A 248 14.91 -16.17 9.55
CA LEU A 248 14.17 -15.86 10.77
C LEU A 248 13.81 -14.38 10.72
N GLN A 249 12.52 -14.11 10.51
CA GLN A 249 12.02 -12.74 10.42
C GLN A 249 11.15 -12.43 11.63
N TYR A 250 11.44 -11.30 12.27
CA TYR A 250 10.70 -10.77 13.41
C TYR A 250 10.19 -9.38 13.07
N PHE A 251 8.88 -9.25 13.02
CA PHE A 251 8.22 -7.98 12.79
C PHE A 251 7.57 -7.48 14.08
N LYS A 252 7.81 -6.20 14.38
CA LYS A 252 7.20 -5.49 15.51
C LYS A 252 6.54 -4.24 14.97
N GLN A 253 5.31 -4.01 15.38
CA GLN A 253 4.62 -2.75 15.15
C GLN A 253 4.19 -2.19 16.48
N ASP A 254 4.45 -0.90 16.69
CA ASP A 254 3.93 -0.13 17.81
C ASP A 254 3.10 0.99 17.22
N THR A 255 1.81 1.01 17.59
CA THR A 255 0.85 1.97 17.08
C THR A 255 0.15 2.60 18.27
N SER A 256 0.10 3.90 18.33
CA SER A 256 -0.69 4.64 19.30
C SER A 256 -1.40 5.80 18.61
N TYR A 257 -2.65 5.97 18.94
CA TYR A 257 -3.48 7.10 18.55
C TYR A 257 -3.95 7.78 19.84
N VAL A 258 -3.86 9.06 19.85
CA VAL A 258 -4.51 9.88 20.87
C VAL A 258 -5.10 11.06 20.15
N ASP A 259 -6.41 11.13 20.14
CA ASP A 259 -7.13 12.21 19.55
C ASP A 259 -7.98 12.91 20.63
N GLN A 260 -7.73 14.17 20.82
CA GLN A 260 -8.41 15.00 21.81
C GLN A 260 -8.87 16.27 21.12
N ASN A 261 -10.19 16.48 21.07
CA ASN A 261 -10.80 17.73 20.64
C ASN A 261 -10.38 18.18 19.23
N GLN A 262 -10.59 17.36 18.22
CA GLN A 262 -10.43 17.82 16.85
C GLN A 262 -11.61 18.73 16.48
N ASN A 263 -11.31 19.92 15.99
CA ASN A 263 -12.29 20.89 15.60
C ASN A 263 -12.44 20.94 14.08
N PHE A 264 -13.66 20.72 13.60
CA PHE A 264 -14.05 21.06 12.23
C PHE A 264 -14.54 22.50 12.17
N ILE A 265 -14.33 23.15 11.04
CA ILE A 265 -14.95 24.44 10.76
C ILE A 265 -15.96 24.23 9.64
N LEU A 266 -17.22 24.51 9.91
CA LEU A 266 -18.28 24.46 8.92
C LEU A 266 -18.16 25.60 7.91
N PRO A 267 -18.83 25.50 6.74
CA PRO A 267 -18.83 26.57 5.74
C PRO A 267 -19.32 27.93 6.25
N ASN A 268 -20.16 27.93 7.29
CA ASN A 268 -20.63 29.13 7.97
C ASN A 268 -19.64 29.70 9.01
N GLY A 269 -18.42 29.11 9.13
CA GLY A 269 -17.40 29.55 10.05
C GLY A 269 -17.57 29.04 11.49
N VAL A 270 -18.55 28.19 11.76
CA VAL A 270 -18.76 27.64 13.11
C VAL A 270 -17.80 26.46 13.32
N PRO A 271 -16.95 26.48 14.37
CA PRO A 271 -16.15 25.33 14.73
C PRO A 271 -17.04 24.20 15.27
N VAL A 272 -16.79 22.98 14.82
CA VAL A 272 -17.47 21.77 15.29
C VAL A 272 -16.41 20.83 15.84
N ASP A 273 -16.60 20.36 17.06
CA ASP A 273 -15.70 19.38 17.66
C ASP A 273 -15.77 18.06 16.90
N LEU A 274 -14.64 17.42 16.70
CA LEU A 274 -14.61 16.12 16.03
C LEU A 274 -15.42 15.10 16.83
N GLY A 275 -16.25 14.34 16.13
CA GLY A 275 -17.11 13.36 16.74
C GLY A 275 -18.51 13.87 17.04
N VAL A 276 -18.81 15.11 16.77
CA VAL A 276 -20.18 15.55 16.74
C VAL A 276 -20.82 15.10 15.44
N THR A 277 -21.84 14.25 15.52
CA THR A 277 -22.63 13.90 14.36
C THR A 277 -23.64 15.02 14.07
N PHE A 278 -23.86 15.23 12.80
CA PHE A 278 -24.88 16.20 12.37
C PHE A 278 -26.26 15.56 12.44
N ASP A 279 -27.24 16.37 12.78
CA ASP A 279 -28.63 15.96 12.68
C ASP A 279 -28.97 15.60 11.23
N THR A 280 -29.33 14.35 11.02
CA THR A 280 -29.76 13.84 9.73
C THR A 280 -31.24 14.03 9.43
N ALA A 281 -32.05 14.43 10.46
CA ALA A 281 -33.49 14.60 10.29
C ALA A 281 -33.86 15.87 9.52
N SER A 282 -32.97 16.85 9.50
CA SER A 282 -33.18 18.08 8.74
C SER A 282 -32.38 18.12 7.44
N ASN A 283 -32.55 17.22 6.58
CA ASN A 283 -31.95 16.91 5.27
C ASN A 283 -31.37 18.06 4.40
N ILE A 284 -31.41 19.28 4.79
CA ILE A 284 -31.15 20.42 3.89
C ILE A 284 -30.09 21.38 4.45
N ASN A 285 -29.91 21.46 5.75
CA ASN A 285 -28.82 22.19 6.39
C ASN A 285 -28.30 21.35 7.58
N PRO A 286 -27.07 20.88 7.55
CA PRO A 286 -26.47 20.24 8.71
C PRO A 286 -26.42 21.29 9.82
N VAL A 287 -27.37 21.19 10.73
CA VAL A 287 -27.25 21.91 12.01
C VAL A 287 -26.32 21.06 12.84
N PRO A 288 -25.15 21.58 13.23
CA PRO A 288 -24.31 20.87 14.18
C PRO A 288 -25.17 20.60 15.40
N CYS A 289 -25.07 19.40 15.94
CA CYS A 289 -25.64 19.11 17.23
C CYS A 289 -25.24 20.21 18.19
N PRO A 290 -26.16 20.76 18.92
CA PRO A 290 -25.86 21.86 19.80
C PRO A 290 -24.73 21.41 20.71
N THR A 291 -23.59 22.05 20.55
CA THR A 291 -22.43 21.84 21.43
C THR A 291 -22.96 21.96 22.86
N PRO A 292 -22.64 20.98 23.71
CA PRO A 292 -22.96 21.15 25.13
C PRO A 292 -22.37 22.48 25.52
N ILE A 293 -23.12 23.20 26.29
CA ILE A 293 -22.97 24.62 26.63
C ILE A 293 -21.63 24.98 27.29
N ALA A 294 -20.64 24.20 27.14
CA ALA A 294 -19.25 24.57 27.47
C ALA A 294 -18.80 25.93 26.87
N ASN A 295 -19.50 26.42 25.84
CA ASN A 295 -19.16 27.64 25.12
C ASN A 295 -20.15 28.82 25.35
N GLY A 296 -20.96 28.76 26.40
CA GLY A 296 -21.79 29.93 26.77
C GLY A 296 -22.99 30.24 25.86
N GLY A 297 -23.47 29.32 25.08
CA GLY A 297 -24.66 29.43 24.29
C GLY A 297 -25.90 29.45 25.19
N THR A 298 -26.76 30.45 25.01
CA THR A 298 -27.97 30.66 25.85
C THR A 298 -29.24 30.02 25.31
N THR A 299 -29.19 29.32 24.19
CA THR A 299 -30.33 28.68 23.59
C THR A 299 -30.36 27.21 23.98
N PRO A 300 -31.38 26.74 24.73
CA PRO A 300 -31.52 25.30 24.93
C PRO A 300 -31.68 24.65 23.58
N PRO A 301 -30.98 23.55 23.34
CA PRO A 301 -31.21 22.78 22.11
C PRO A 301 -32.70 22.40 22.11
N THR A 302 -33.42 22.76 21.09
CA THR A 302 -34.62 22.05 20.73
C THR A 302 -34.21 20.59 20.57
N ALA A 303 -34.70 19.76 21.48
CA ALA A 303 -34.22 18.41 21.72
C ALA A 303 -34.10 17.60 20.46
N ASP A 304 -32.97 17.66 19.80
CA ASP A 304 -32.54 16.66 18.88
C ASP A 304 -31.81 15.60 19.69
N THR A 305 -32.51 14.53 19.98
CA THR A 305 -32.02 13.41 20.78
C THR A 305 -31.06 12.51 20.02
N SER A 306 -30.73 12.83 18.77
CA SER A 306 -29.89 12.01 17.89
C SER A 306 -28.42 12.44 17.84
N CYS A 307 -28.03 13.43 18.57
CA CYS A 307 -26.68 13.97 18.57
C CYS A 307 -25.69 13.11 19.35
N ASN A 308 -24.72 12.58 18.67
CA ASN A 308 -23.61 11.81 19.22
C ASN A 308 -22.31 12.62 19.16
N GLY A 309 -21.54 12.64 20.23
CA GLY A 309 -20.29 13.36 20.30
C GLY A 309 -19.15 12.51 20.86
N TYR A 310 -18.01 12.52 20.22
CA TYR A 310 -16.77 11.97 20.77
C TYR A 310 -15.91 13.08 21.33
N LEU A 311 -15.45 12.92 22.55
CA LEU A 311 -14.51 13.85 23.16
C LEU A 311 -13.07 13.39 22.94
N THR A 312 -12.81 12.11 23.09
CA THR A 312 -11.48 11.54 22.90
C THR A 312 -11.55 10.15 22.31
N LEU A 313 -10.53 9.81 21.55
CA LEU A 313 -10.24 8.44 21.14
C LEU A 313 -8.79 8.12 21.45
N THR A 314 -8.57 7.00 22.11
CA THR A 314 -7.24 6.44 22.32
C THR A 314 -7.21 5.03 21.77
N ARG A 315 -6.20 4.71 20.98
CA ARG A 315 -5.97 3.35 20.50
C ARG A 315 -4.51 2.98 20.70
N THR A 316 -4.27 1.81 21.24
CA THR A 316 -2.94 1.20 21.31
C THR A 316 -2.99 -0.21 20.75
N GLY A 317 -1.91 -0.63 20.08
CA GLY A 317 -1.79 -1.98 19.55
C GLY A 317 -0.34 -2.31 19.29
N ARG A 318 0.09 -3.52 19.65
CA ARG A 318 1.48 -3.97 19.51
C ARG A 318 1.56 -5.35 18.85
N PRO A 319 1.18 -5.48 17.58
CA PRO A 319 1.31 -6.76 16.90
C PRO A 319 2.79 -7.17 16.80
N ARG A 320 3.02 -8.44 17.02
CA ARG A 320 4.33 -9.09 16.96
C ARG A 320 4.23 -10.32 16.08
N ASN A 321 5.04 -10.36 15.03
CA ASN A 321 5.03 -11.45 14.08
C ASN A 321 6.39 -12.12 14.05
N SER A 322 6.40 -13.44 13.99
CA SER A 322 7.58 -14.23 13.69
C SER A 322 7.31 -15.06 12.43
N LEU A 323 8.30 -15.12 11.56
CA LEU A 323 8.20 -15.88 10.31
C LEU A 323 9.50 -16.65 10.06
N PRO A 324 9.69 -17.81 10.73
CA PRO A 324 10.74 -18.73 10.36
C PRO A 324 10.43 -19.37 9.00
N THR A 325 11.43 -19.44 8.14
CA THR A 325 11.32 -20.03 6.80
C THR A 325 12.54 -20.86 6.51
N GLU A 326 12.33 -22.09 6.12
CA GLU A 326 13.36 -23.02 5.66
C GLU A 326 13.22 -23.17 4.16
N GLN A 327 14.34 -23.10 3.47
CA GLN A 327 14.37 -23.24 2.02
C GLN A 327 15.50 -24.18 1.61
N PHE A 328 15.14 -25.12 0.80
CA PHE A 328 16.08 -26.00 0.11
C PHE A 328 15.95 -25.77 -1.39
N SER A 329 17.08 -25.60 -2.08
CA SER A 329 17.09 -25.50 -3.53
C SER A 329 18.28 -26.23 -4.13
N PHE A 330 18.11 -26.67 -5.38
CA PHE A 330 19.18 -27.30 -6.12
C PHE A 330 19.22 -26.82 -7.55
N GLN A 331 20.37 -26.87 -8.16
CA GLN A 331 20.60 -26.68 -9.58
C GLN A 331 21.58 -27.75 -10.07
N SER A 332 21.27 -28.39 -11.20
CA SER A 332 22.10 -29.45 -11.75
C SER A 332 22.12 -29.45 -13.28
N GLU A 333 23.30 -29.60 -13.82
CA GLU A 333 23.59 -29.85 -15.24
C GLU A 333 24.45 -31.13 -15.40
N SER A 334 24.42 -32.03 -14.41
CA SER A 334 25.24 -33.24 -14.42
C SER A 334 24.75 -34.29 -15.39
N ILE A 335 23.47 -34.24 -15.76
CA ILE A 335 22.90 -35.09 -16.81
C ILE A 335 23.16 -34.40 -18.15
N ARG A 336 23.72 -35.15 -19.08
CA ARG A 336 24.03 -34.62 -20.42
C ARG A 336 22.80 -34.09 -21.12
N ASN A 337 22.87 -32.83 -21.58
CA ASN A 337 21.80 -32.12 -22.27
C ASN A 337 20.56 -31.84 -21.41
N VAL A 338 20.61 -32.03 -20.10
CA VAL A 338 19.53 -31.70 -19.17
C VAL A 338 20.01 -30.71 -18.14
N SER A 339 19.31 -29.61 -18.03
CA SER A 339 19.44 -28.62 -16.95
C SER A 339 18.21 -28.69 -16.06
N MET A 340 18.41 -28.84 -14.76
CA MET A 340 17.33 -28.95 -13.79
C MET A 340 17.55 -27.99 -12.64
N SER A 341 16.47 -27.40 -12.14
CA SER A 341 16.44 -26.64 -10.90
C SER A 341 15.19 -26.93 -10.11
N GLY A 342 15.30 -26.86 -8.81
CA GLY A 342 14.16 -27.02 -7.93
C GLY A 342 14.34 -26.28 -6.62
N ARG A 343 13.22 -25.92 -6.02
CA ARG A 343 13.17 -25.25 -4.73
C ARG A 343 11.97 -25.73 -3.95
N VAL A 344 12.17 -26.02 -2.68
CA VAL A 344 11.13 -26.26 -1.70
C VAL A 344 11.32 -25.28 -0.55
N ALA A 345 10.25 -24.63 -0.13
CA ALA A 345 10.29 -23.74 1.03
C ALA A 345 9.09 -23.99 1.93
N TYR A 346 9.36 -23.97 3.23
CA TYR A 346 8.38 -24.10 4.27
C TYR A 346 8.50 -22.96 5.26
N SER A 347 7.36 -22.38 5.66
CA SER A 347 7.31 -21.31 6.65
C SER A 347 6.13 -21.50 7.57
N SER A 348 6.35 -21.33 8.88
CA SER A 348 5.31 -21.35 9.88
C SER A 348 5.38 -20.09 10.74
N GLY A 349 4.71 -19.04 10.28
CA GLY A 349 4.67 -17.77 10.99
C GLY A 349 3.55 -17.70 12.01
N SER A 350 3.75 -16.86 13.01
CA SER A 350 2.73 -16.49 13.98
C SER A 350 2.64 -14.97 14.13
N GLN A 351 1.43 -14.49 14.32
CA GLN A 351 1.14 -13.10 14.69
C GLN A 351 0.35 -13.09 15.98
N ASN A 352 0.81 -12.30 16.93
CA ASN A 352 0.15 -12.09 18.20
C ASN A 352 -0.01 -10.60 18.45
N SER A 353 -1.18 -10.20 18.93
CA SER A 353 -1.41 -8.89 19.52
C SER A 353 -2.21 -9.10 20.80
N SER A 354 -1.58 -8.90 21.92
CA SER A 354 -2.16 -9.14 23.26
C SER A 354 -2.78 -7.89 23.86
N ASP A 355 -2.50 -6.74 23.31
CA ASP A 355 -2.72 -5.44 23.93
C ASP A 355 -3.44 -4.44 23.00
N LEU A 356 -4.35 -4.94 22.15
CA LEU A 356 -5.30 -4.05 21.51
C LEU A 356 -6.20 -3.42 22.59
N ASN A 357 -6.17 -2.11 22.68
CA ASN A 357 -7.01 -1.32 23.55
C ASN A 357 -7.46 -0.06 22.82
N GLU A 358 -8.76 0.09 22.65
CA GLU A 358 -9.41 1.28 22.12
C GLU A 358 -10.37 1.86 23.15
N VAL A 359 -10.23 3.12 23.46
CA VAL A 359 -11.09 3.83 24.41
C VAL A 359 -11.66 5.07 23.73
N PHE A 360 -12.97 5.11 23.66
CA PHE A 360 -13.74 6.28 23.23
C PHE A 360 -14.40 6.89 24.46
N THR A 361 -14.29 8.20 24.57
CA THR A 361 -15.08 8.97 25.52
C THR A 361 -15.91 9.95 24.73
N GLY A 362 -17.21 9.91 24.93
CA GLY A 362 -18.15 10.74 24.19
C GLY A 362 -19.53 10.62 24.78
N SER A 363 -20.49 11.28 24.17
CA SER A 363 -21.90 11.23 24.59
C SER A 363 -22.76 10.84 23.42
N ASN A 364 -23.62 9.86 23.65
CA ASN A 364 -24.81 9.60 22.85
C ASN A 364 -26.04 10.02 23.68
N VAL A 365 -26.65 11.10 23.28
CA VAL A 365 -27.71 11.71 24.06
C VAL A 365 -28.97 10.85 24.10
N SER A 366 -29.24 10.12 23.02
CA SER A 366 -30.43 9.26 22.92
C SER A 366 -30.34 8.00 23.78
N THR A 367 -29.14 7.47 23.97
CA THR A 367 -28.91 6.20 24.70
C THR A 367 -28.20 6.40 26.02
N LEU A 368 -27.86 7.62 26.42
CA LEU A 368 -27.02 7.94 27.57
C LEU A 368 -25.63 7.29 27.56
N GLN A 369 -25.16 6.81 26.46
CA GLN A 369 -23.84 6.24 26.32
C GLN A 369 -22.78 7.33 26.42
N VAL A 370 -21.78 7.16 27.28
CA VAL A 370 -20.72 8.14 27.53
C VAL A 370 -19.34 7.65 27.17
N GLY A 371 -19.17 6.39 26.84
CA GLY A 371 -17.90 5.86 26.42
C GLY A 371 -17.97 4.42 25.95
N THR A 372 -16.92 3.99 25.27
CA THR A 372 -16.74 2.61 24.82
C THR A 372 -15.29 2.21 24.97
N THR A 373 -15.03 1.03 25.49
CA THR A 373 -13.71 0.42 25.55
C THR A 373 -13.74 -0.90 24.81
N ALA A 374 -12.85 -1.07 23.86
CA ALA A 374 -12.66 -2.34 23.15
C ALA A 374 -11.27 -2.88 23.43
N THR A 375 -11.22 -4.12 23.95
CA THR A 375 -9.97 -4.82 24.25
C THR A 375 -10.02 -6.24 23.77
N GLY A 376 -8.86 -6.82 23.48
CA GLY A 376 -8.80 -8.26 23.22
C GLY A 376 -7.53 -8.72 22.50
N PRO A 377 -7.12 -9.96 22.81
CA PRO A 377 -6.01 -10.57 22.11
C PRO A 377 -6.42 -11.05 20.72
N THR A 378 -5.48 -10.96 19.79
CA THR A 378 -5.57 -11.60 18.48
C THR A 378 -4.43 -12.57 18.28
N HIS A 379 -4.69 -13.68 17.65
CA HIS A 379 -3.69 -14.65 17.26
C HIS A 379 -3.98 -15.19 15.87
N ALA A 380 -2.97 -15.18 15.01
CA ALA A 380 -3.05 -15.83 13.71
C ALA A 380 -1.76 -16.60 13.45
N LYS A 381 -1.91 -17.78 12.87
CA LYS A 381 -0.80 -18.57 12.37
C LYS A 381 -0.86 -18.60 10.85
N ARG A 382 0.28 -18.47 10.19
CA ARG A 382 0.37 -18.60 8.74
C ARG A 382 1.37 -19.67 8.40
N VAL A 383 0.90 -20.76 7.84
CA VAL A 383 1.72 -21.85 7.31
C VAL A 383 1.78 -21.71 5.80
N ILE A 384 2.98 -21.69 5.26
CA ILE A 384 3.22 -21.62 3.81
C ILE A 384 4.14 -22.77 3.44
N ALA A 385 3.77 -23.49 2.40
CA ALA A 385 4.64 -24.46 1.77
C ALA A 385 4.59 -24.25 0.25
N ASN A 386 5.75 -24.18 -0.38
CA ASN A 386 5.83 -24.08 -1.82
C ASN A 386 6.95 -24.97 -2.37
N ALA A 387 6.74 -25.46 -3.58
CA ALA A 387 7.72 -26.20 -4.33
C ALA A 387 7.68 -25.78 -5.80
N ASP A 388 8.83 -25.49 -6.34
CA ASP A 388 9.02 -25.18 -7.75
C ASP A 388 10.04 -26.16 -8.33
N TRP A 389 9.76 -26.69 -9.49
CA TRP A 389 10.71 -27.52 -10.23
C TRP A 389 10.67 -27.17 -11.71
N SER A 390 11.83 -27.17 -12.35
CA SER A 390 11.95 -26.96 -13.78
C SER A 390 13.06 -27.82 -14.37
N ALA A 391 12.80 -28.41 -15.51
CA ALA A 391 13.77 -29.14 -16.30
C ALA A 391 13.75 -28.67 -17.74
N THR A 392 14.92 -28.49 -18.32
CA THR A 392 15.13 -28.21 -19.73
C THR A 392 15.95 -29.33 -20.34
N TRP A 393 15.37 -30.03 -21.26
CA TRP A 393 16.04 -31.07 -22.03
C TRP A 393 16.36 -30.57 -23.43
N THR A 394 17.65 -30.46 -23.75
CA THR A 394 18.17 -30.10 -25.07
C THR A 394 18.26 -31.36 -25.92
N VAL A 395 17.14 -31.73 -26.57
CA VAL A 395 17.05 -32.94 -27.38
C VAL A 395 18.02 -32.90 -28.56
N THR A 396 18.08 -31.76 -29.22
CA THR A 396 19.07 -31.41 -30.24
C THR A 396 19.52 -29.95 -30.01
N PRO A 397 20.61 -29.50 -30.63
CA PRO A 397 21.02 -28.10 -30.56
C PRO A 397 19.93 -27.08 -30.97
N LYS A 398 18.91 -27.54 -31.70
CA LYS A 398 17.80 -26.73 -32.20
C LYS A 398 16.50 -26.97 -31.47
N PHE A 399 16.36 -28.05 -30.71
CA PHE A 399 15.09 -28.46 -30.12
C PHE A 399 15.25 -28.66 -28.62
N ARG A 400 14.48 -27.93 -27.85
CA ARG A 400 14.43 -28.01 -26.40
C ARG A 400 13.01 -28.29 -25.93
N VAL A 401 12.91 -29.10 -24.90
CA VAL A 401 11.68 -29.38 -24.15
C VAL A 401 11.87 -28.82 -22.75
N VAL A 402 10.93 -28.01 -22.30
CA VAL A 402 10.93 -27.42 -20.96
C VAL A 402 9.68 -27.88 -20.24
N ASP A 403 9.86 -28.44 -19.06
CA ASP A 403 8.78 -28.74 -18.14
C ASP A 403 8.98 -27.99 -16.83
N SER A 404 7.90 -27.40 -16.29
CA SER A 404 7.95 -26.67 -15.05
C SER A 404 6.70 -26.96 -14.24
N PHE A 405 6.93 -27.32 -13.00
CA PHE A 405 5.90 -27.59 -12.01
C PHE A 405 5.98 -26.56 -10.89
N GLY A 406 4.82 -26.12 -10.41
CA GLY A 406 4.72 -25.26 -9.24
C GLY A 406 3.59 -25.69 -8.33
N TRP A 407 3.89 -25.73 -7.06
CA TRP A 407 2.95 -25.95 -5.96
C TRP A 407 3.10 -24.86 -4.93
N ASP A 408 1.99 -24.25 -4.55
CA ASP A 408 1.93 -23.21 -3.50
C ASP A 408 0.73 -23.50 -2.62
N GLN A 409 0.96 -23.53 -1.33
CA GLN A 409 -0.10 -23.72 -0.35
C GLN A 409 0.11 -22.79 0.82
N PHE A 410 -0.96 -22.17 1.30
CA PHE A 410 -0.97 -21.50 2.58
C PHE A 410 -2.23 -21.82 3.38
N GLN A 411 -2.11 -21.72 4.70
CA GLN A 411 -3.20 -21.83 5.66
C GLN A 411 -3.04 -20.76 6.72
N ILE A 412 -4.13 -20.10 7.07
CA ILE A 412 -4.17 -19.04 8.08
C ILE A 412 -5.31 -19.32 9.04
N PRO A 413 -5.11 -20.20 10.03
CA PRO A 413 -5.99 -20.27 11.17
C PRO A 413 -5.74 -19.08 12.09
N GLY A 414 -6.81 -18.46 12.57
CA GLY A 414 -6.73 -17.31 13.47
C GLY A 414 -7.95 -17.22 14.38
N PHE A 415 -7.78 -16.57 15.50
CA PHE A 415 -8.88 -16.17 16.35
C PHE A 415 -8.68 -14.75 16.84
N TRP A 416 -9.76 -14.10 17.14
CA TRP A 416 -9.82 -12.78 17.72
C TRP A 416 -10.86 -12.74 18.81
N ASN A 417 -10.46 -12.40 20.01
CA ASN A 417 -11.37 -12.14 21.12
C ASN A 417 -11.52 -10.62 21.25
N LEU A 418 -12.74 -10.14 21.34
CA LEU A 418 -13.07 -8.77 21.57
C LEU A 418 -13.99 -8.66 22.78
N ALA A 419 -13.55 -7.93 23.79
CA ALA A 419 -14.40 -7.44 24.85
C ALA A 419 -14.75 -5.98 24.55
N LEU A 420 -16.01 -5.70 24.30
CA LEU A 420 -16.55 -4.38 24.06
C LEU A 420 -17.37 -3.96 25.27
N VAL A 421 -16.93 -2.90 25.96
CA VAL A 421 -17.62 -2.36 27.12
C VAL A 421 -18.17 -0.99 26.75
N SER A 422 -19.48 -0.85 26.72
CA SER A 422 -20.18 0.41 26.46
C SER A 422 -20.68 0.97 27.78
N LEU A 423 -20.17 2.14 28.16
CA LEU A 423 -20.50 2.81 29.40
C LEU A 423 -21.68 3.74 29.22
N PHE A 424 -22.65 3.63 30.12
CA PHE A 424 -23.83 4.49 30.18
C PHE A 424 -23.80 5.28 31.48
N ALA A 425 -24.15 6.55 31.40
CA ALA A 425 -24.31 7.40 32.55
C ALA A 425 -25.31 8.50 32.24
N GLN A 426 -26.20 8.76 33.16
CA GLN A 426 -26.95 10.00 33.12
C GLN A 426 -25.98 11.15 33.39
N ALA A 427 -25.69 11.95 32.36
CA ALA A 427 -24.94 13.16 32.56
C ALA A 427 -25.71 14.08 33.48
N PRO A 428 -25.06 14.68 34.49
CA PRO A 428 -25.72 15.65 35.37
C PRO A 428 -26.30 16.73 34.48
N LEU A 429 -27.60 16.97 34.69
CA LEU A 429 -28.32 18.02 33.97
C LEU A 429 -27.69 19.36 34.31
N ASN A 430 -27.35 20.15 33.34
CA ASN A 430 -26.94 21.50 33.53
C ASN A 430 -28.11 22.26 34.18
N PRO A 431 -27.97 22.82 35.39
CA PRO A 431 -29.07 23.47 36.10
C PRO A 431 -29.64 24.67 35.36
N THR A 432 -28.94 25.24 34.41
CA THR A 432 -29.38 26.38 33.62
C THR A 432 -30.12 25.98 32.35
N THR A 433 -29.89 24.79 31.81
CA THR A 433 -30.36 24.42 30.48
C THR A 433 -31.17 23.13 30.43
N GLY A 434 -31.14 22.35 31.48
CA GLY A 434 -31.80 21.07 31.57
C GLY A 434 -31.18 19.97 30.67
N GLY A 435 -30.12 20.28 29.93
CA GLY A 435 -29.44 19.34 29.04
C GLY A 435 -28.25 18.61 29.71
N PRO A 436 -27.86 17.45 29.20
CA PRO A 436 -26.72 16.71 29.73
C PRO A 436 -25.39 17.45 29.56
N THR A 437 -24.51 17.34 30.56
CA THR A 437 -23.15 17.91 30.52
C THR A 437 -22.18 16.85 30.01
N LEU A 438 -21.61 17.05 28.84
CA LEU A 438 -20.63 16.14 28.25
C LEU A 438 -19.35 16.07 29.07
N GLY A 439 -18.71 14.91 29.09
CA GLY A 439 -17.38 14.72 29.69
C GLY A 439 -17.38 14.60 31.23
N GLN A 440 -18.52 14.51 31.87
CA GLN A 440 -18.58 14.18 33.28
C GLN A 440 -18.39 12.67 33.49
N PRO A 441 -17.71 12.27 34.57
CA PRO A 441 -17.65 10.87 34.91
C PRO A 441 -19.03 10.28 35.16
N PRO A 442 -19.25 8.99 34.99
CA PRO A 442 -20.50 8.33 35.30
C PRO A 442 -21.02 8.75 36.67
N GLY A 443 -22.29 9.11 36.71
CA GLY A 443 -22.93 9.51 37.98
C GLY A 443 -22.90 8.36 39.01
N GLN A 444 -23.14 8.70 40.27
CA GLN A 444 -23.30 7.67 41.30
C GLN A 444 -24.64 6.93 41.07
N PHE A 445 -24.57 5.62 41.27
CA PHE A 445 -25.72 4.75 41.08
C PHE A 445 -26.87 5.14 42.02
N THR A 446 -28.01 5.49 41.49
CA THR A 446 -29.24 5.68 42.25
C THR A 446 -30.16 4.47 42.05
N PRO A 447 -30.67 3.84 43.12
CA PRO A 447 -31.57 2.70 42.97
C PRO A 447 -32.80 3.07 42.13
N SER A 448 -33.10 2.29 41.11
CA SER A 448 -34.29 2.48 40.28
C SER A 448 -35.27 1.32 40.43
N ALA A 449 -36.45 1.49 39.86
CA ALA A 449 -37.44 0.43 39.78
C ALA A 449 -36.89 -0.69 38.85
N CYS A 450 -37.27 -1.93 39.17
CA CYS A 450 -36.90 -3.07 38.32
C CYS A 450 -37.41 -2.90 36.93
N PRO A 451 -36.55 -3.09 35.87
CA PRO A 451 -37.02 -3.08 34.50
C PRO A 451 -37.96 -4.27 34.24
N PRO A 452 -39.07 -4.11 33.52
CA PRO A 452 -39.84 -5.24 33.06
C PRO A 452 -39.03 -6.21 32.23
N PRO A 453 -39.23 -7.51 32.34
CA PRO A 453 -40.30 -8.21 33.04
C PRO A 453 -40.05 -8.52 34.52
N PHE A 454 -38.97 -8.00 35.09
CA PHE A 454 -38.53 -8.32 36.44
C PHE A 454 -39.30 -7.49 37.45
N THR A 455 -39.62 -8.10 38.61
CA THR A 455 -40.34 -7.43 39.71
C THR A 455 -39.57 -7.57 40.99
N ALA A 456 -39.65 -6.57 41.87
CA ALA A 456 -39.15 -6.69 43.23
C ALA A 456 -39.82 -7.90 43.93
N PRO A 457 -39.11 -8.70 44.73
CA PRO A 457 -37.73 -8.54 45.18
C PRO A 457 -36.66 -9.27 44.33
N THR A 458 -36.95 -9.75 43.15
CA THR A 458 -36.05 -10.53 42.29
C THR A 458 -35.09 -9.65 41.53
N CYS A 459 -35.37 -8.39 41.41
CA CYS A 459 -34.48 -7.42 40.85
C CYS A 459 -33.68 -6.71 41.96
N PRO A 460 -32.40 -6.87 42.07
CA PRO A 460 -31.60 -6.10 43.02
C PRO A 460 -31.68 -4.64 42.69
N GLN A 461 -31.45 -3.79 43.69
CA GLN A 461 -31.43 -2.35 43.49
C GLN A 461 -30.42 -2.00 42.42
N HIS A 462 -30.90 -1.77 41.22
CA HIS A 462 -30.09 -1.40 40.08
C HIS A 462 -30.15 0.11 39.92
N ASN A 463 -29.03 0.70 39.61
CA ASN A 463 -28.97 2.10 39.27
C ASN A 463 -29.32 2.32 37.81
N ALA A 464 -30.49 2.85 37.57
CA ALA A 464 -31.00 3.14 36.24
C ALA A 464 -30.18 4.16 35.42
N ASP A 465 -29.28 4.86 36.11
CA ASP A 465 -28.65 6.06 35.53
C ASP A 465 -27.22 5.79 35.04
N SER A 466 -26.60 4.72 35.53
CA SER A 466 -25.20 4.39 35.12
C SER A 466 -24.92 2.90 35.16
N GLY A 467 -24.22 2.41 34.13
CA GLY A 467 -23.86 1.00 34.04
C GLY A 467 -23.04 0.74 32.77
N ALA A 468 -22.91 -0.52 32.42
CA ALA A 468 -22.17 -0.96 31.26
C ALA A 468 -22.83 -2.13 30.53
N ASP A 469 -22.88 -2.06 29.22
CA ASP A 469 -23.03 -3.24 28.37
C ASP A 469 -21.67 -3.87 28.16
N ILE A 470 -21.55 -5.18 28.35
CA ILE A 470 -20.33 -5.94 28.13
C ILE A 470 -20.61 -6.99 27.07
N ASN A 471 -20.00 -6.83 25.92
CA ASN A 471 -20.11 -7.78 24.81
C ASN A 471 -18.77 -8.47 24.63
N ASN A 472 -18.76 -9.80 24.79
CA ASN A 472 -17.58 -10.62 24.55
C ASN A 472 -17.78 -11.45 23.29
N GLY A 473 -17.00 -11.16 22.25
CA GLY A 473 -17.01 -11.89 20.99
C GLY A 473 -15.75 -12.70 20.80
N THR A 474 -15.89 -13.94 20.34
CA THR A 474 -14.79 -14.77 19.86
C THR A 474 -15.03 -15.10 18.40
N TRP A 475 -14.17 -14.58 17.54
CA TRP A 475 -14.14 -14.92 16.11
C TRP A 475 -13.05 -15.92 15.85
N THR A 476 -13.39 -16.98 15.13
CA THR A 476 -12.41 -17.86 14.53
C THR A 476 -12.47 -17.74 13.02
N ARG A 477 -11.29 -17.61 12.39
CA ARG A 477 -11.15 -17.53 10.94
C ARG A 477 -10.17 -18.58 10.46
N TYR A 478 -10.55 -19.26 9.40
CA TYR A 478 -9.68 -20.15 8.66
C TYR A 478 -9.70 -19.77 7.20
N LEU A 479 -8.52 -19.51 6.64
CA LEU A 479 -8.35 -19.28 5.21
C LEU A 479 -7.23 -20.17 4.71
N ALA A 480 -7.51 -20.95 3.68
CA ALA A 480 -6.53 -21.81 3.03
C ALA A 480 -6.59 -21.65 1.52
N GLN A 481 -5.45 -21.75 0.89
CA GLN A 481 -5.34 -21.81 -0.56
C GLN A 481 -4.28 -22.82 -0.96
N ARG A 482 -4.58 -23.60 -2.00
CA ARG A 482 -3.62 -24.46 -2.66
C ARG A 482 -3.67 -24.19 -4.16
N VAL A 483 -2.50 -23.95 -4.75
CA VAL A 483 -2.33 -23.75 -6.20
C VAL A 483 -1.35 -24.80 -6.71
N LEU A 484 -1.73 -25.47 -7.76
CA LEU A 484 -0.91 -26.41 -8.51
C LEU A 484 -0.89 -25.96 -9.96
N PHE A 485 0.26 -25.99 -10.60
CA PHE A 485 0.33 -25.84 -12.05
C PHE A 485 1.50 -26.63 -12.63
N ASN A 486 1.29 -27.12 -13.84
CA ASN A 486 2.34 -27.65 -14.67
C ASN A 486 2.35 -26.91 -16.01
N THR A 487 3.53 -26.61 -16.52
CA THR A 487 3.75 -25.97 -17.80
C THR A 487 4.69 -26.80 -18.63
N PHE A 488 4.20 -27.28 -19.76
CA PHE A 488 5.00 -27.97 -20.76
C PHE A 488 5.23 -27.06 -21.97
N GLN A 489 6.48 -26.92 -22.41
CA GLN A 489 6.86 -25.99 -23.48
C GLN A 489 7.85 -26.63 -24.42
N LEU A 490 7.64 -26.41 -25.69
CA LEU A 490 8.51 -26.81 -26.78
C LEU A 490 9.16 -25.58 -27.39
N GLU A 491 10.46 -25.60 -27.57
CA GLU A 491 11.23 -24.53 -28.19
C GLU A 491 11.99 -25.11 -29.39
N TYR A 492 11.84 -24.47 -30.55
CA TYR A 492 12.51 -24.91 -31.75
C TYR A 492 13.18 -23.75 -32.50
N ASP A 493 14.49 -23.90 -32.74
CA ASP A 493 15.28 -22.95 -33.49
C ASP A 493 15.34 -23.42 -34.96
N PHE A 494 14.43 -22.91 -35.79
CA PHE A 494 14.33 -23.26 -37.21
C PHE A 494 15.64 -22.93 -37.93
N THR A 495 16.16 -21.76 -37.62
CA THR A 495 17.43 -21.26 -38.13
C THR A 495 18.16 -20.49 -37.01
N ASN A 496 19.42 -20.12 -37.27
CA ASN A 496 20.14 -19.18 -36.39
C ASN A 496 19.54 -17.75 -36.35
N LYS A 497 18.48 -17.50 -37.17
CA LYS A 497 17.80 -16.20 -37.27
C LYS A 497 16.35 -16.23 -36.79
N PHE A 498 15.76 -17.40 -36.63
CA PHE A 498 14.38 -17.56 -36.25
C PHE A 498 14.16 -18.82 -35.41
N GLY A 499 13.49 -18.62 -34.29
CA GLY A 499 13.00 -19.70 -33.43
C GLY A 499 11.62 -19.37 -32.87
N ALA A 500 10.90 -20.41 -32.50
CA ALA A 500 9.59 -20.28 -31.89
C ALA A 500 9.46 -21.16 -30.65
N ARG A 501 8.52 -20.77 -29.76
CA ARG A 501 8.14 -21.55 -28.60
C ARG A 501 6.62 -21.69 -28.52
N LEU A 502 6.19 -22.88 -28.13
CA LEU A 502 4.78 -23.17 -27.88
C LEU A 502 4.67 -23.94 -26.58
N GLY A 503 3.75 -23.54 -25.73
CA GLY A 503 3.56 -24.17 -24.44
C GLY A 503 2.11 -24.21 -24.01
N TYR A 504 1.85 -25.08 -23.07
CA TYR A 504 0.55 -25.21 -22.43
C TYR A 504 0.76 -25.34 -20.94
N ARG A 505 -0.05 -24.58 -20.17
CA ARG A 505 -0.09 -24.68 -18.71
C ARG A 505 -1.48 -25.06 -18.27
N TYR A 506 -1.55 -26.08 -17.43
CA TYR A 506 -2.73 -26.43 -16.68
C TYR A 506 -2.52 -26.07 -15.22
N GLY A 507 -3.53 -25.48 -14.58
CA GLY A 507 -3.48 -25.09 -13.17
C GLY A 507 -4.79 -25.37 -12.45
N THR A 508 -4.67 -25.67 -11.16
CA THR A 508 -5.80 -25.77 -10.23
C THR A 508 -5.55 -24.85 -9.05
N ARG A 509 -6.61 -24.19 -8.58
CA ARG A 509 -6.59 -23.34 -7.39
C ARG A 509 -7.78 -23.71 -6.51
N LYS A 510 -7.50 -24.25 -5.33
CA LYS A 510 -8.52 -24.51 -4.33
C LYS A 510 -8.40 -23.45 -3.22
N VAL A 511 -9.53 -22.84 -2.87
CA VAL A 511 -9.65 -21.86 -1.78
C VAL A 511 -10.71 -22.34 -0.83
N THR A 512 -10.41 -22.36 0.45
CA THR A 512 -11.35 -22.65 1.55
C THR A 512 -11.31 -21.48 2.52
N ALA A 513 -12.45 -20.90 2.82
CA ALA A 513 -12.60 -19.88 3.84
C ALA A 513 -13.75 -20.25 4.78
N GLN A 514 -13.54 -20.08 6.07
CA GLN A 514 -14.55 -20.33 7.11
C GLN A 514 -14.41 -19.30 8.22
N ASP A 515 -15.52 -18.73 8.62
CA ASP A 515 -15.64 -17.82 9.76
C ASP A 515 -16.65 -18.38 10.76
N THR A 516 -16.40 -18.24 12.07
CA THR A 516 -17.38 -18.50 13.13
C THR A 516 -17.32 -17.37 14.14
N LEU A 517 -18.47 -16.99 14.69
CA LEU A 517 -18.58 -16.01 15.76
C LEU A 517 -19.35 -16.61 16.91
N PHE A 518 -18.77 -16.53 18.09
CA PHE A 518 -19.47 -16.75 19.35
C PHE A 518 -19.56 -15.42 20.09
N LEU A 519 -20.77 -15.03 20.48
CA LEU A 519 -21.04 -13.78 21.19
C LEU A 519 -21.73 -14.07 22.52
N SER A 520 -21.26 -13.42 23.59
CA SER A 520 -21.95 -13.35 24.87
C SER A 520 -22.08 -11.89 25.29
N SER A 521 -23.25 -11.53 25.81
CA SER A 521 -23.56 -10.14 26.14
C SER A 521 -24.14 -10.01 27.54
N GLU A 522 -23.66 -9.03 28.28
CA GLU A 522 -24.29 -8.50 29.46
C GLU A 522 -24.88 -7.14 29.12
N VAL A 523 -26.13 -6.92 29.39
CA VAL A 523 -26.87 -5.72 28.96
C VAL A 523 -27.35 -4.93 30.16
N PHE A 524 -27.01 -3.65 30.15
CA PHE A 524 -27.49 -2.69 31.15
C PHE A 524 -28.77 -2.00 30.70
N PHE A 525 -29.67 -1.76 31.63
CA PHE A 525 -30.93 -1.02 31.41
C PHE A 525 -30.84 0.38 31.96
N PRO A 526 -30.68 1.44 31.13
CA PRO A 526 -30.74 2.80 31.59
C PRO A 526 -32.16 3.22 32.00
N GLY A 527 -32.28 4.03 33.02
CA GLY A 527 -33.55 4.39 33.66
C GLY A 527 -34.56 5.16 32.79
N GLY A 528 -34.10 5.75 31.67
CA GLY A 528 -34.97 6.42 30.72
C GLY A 528 -35.84 5.47 29.88
N ASP A 529 -35.41 4.23 29.74
CA ASP A 529 -36.10 3.17 28.99
C ASP A 529 -36.86 2.22 29.92
N ALA A 530 -37.47 2.75 30.96
CA ALA A 530 -38.27 1.97 31.91
C ALA A 530 -39.31 1.13 31.16
N GLY A 531 -38.97 -0.10 30.88
CA GLY A 531 -39.87 -1.06 30.25
C GLY A 531 -39.41 -1.73 28.97
N ALA A 532 -38.30 -1.32 28.34
CA ALA A 532 -37.79 -1.98 27.17
C ALA A 532 -36.47 -2.67 27.47
N ALA A 533 -36.45 -3.98 27.46
CA ALA A 533 -35.21 -4.74 27.41
C ALA A 533 -34.50 -4.44 26.09
N ARG A 534 -33.19 -4.18 26.15
CA ARG A 534 -32.40 -3.81 24.99
C ARG A 534 -31.88 -5.06 24.28
N GLY A 535 -31.80 -4.98 22.95
CA GLY A 535 -31.18 -6.01 22.14
C GLY A 535 -31.81 -7.40 22.33
N ASP A 536 -30.97 -8.41 22.47
CA ASP A 536 -31.35 -9.81 22.54
C ASP A 536 -32.10 -10.19 23.85
N CYS A 537 -32.10 -9.30 24.85
CA CYS A 537 -32.85 -9.47 26.07
C CYS A 537 -34.29 -8.94 26.01
N ALA A 538 -34.80 -8.59 24.85
CA ALA A 538 -36.20 -8.27 24.65
C ALA A 538 -37.11 -9.49 24.96
N ASP A 539 -36.61 -10.70 24.74
CA ASP A 539 -37.24 -11.94 25.25
C ASP A 539 -36.67 -12.24 26.64
N PRO A 540 -37.52 -12.21 27.71
CA PRO A 540 -37.11 -12.46 29.07
C PRO A 540 -36.57 -13.87 29.31
N THR A 541 -36.85 -14.80 28.41
CA THR A 541 -36.33 -16.21 28.53
C THR A 541 -34.93 -16.36 27.94
N ALA A 542 -34.44 -15.36 27.15
CA ALA A 542 -33.14 -15.39 26.53
C ALA A 542 -32.02 -14.88 27.46
N CYS A 543 -32.36 -14.18 28.54
CA CYS A 543 -31.39 -13.55 29.42
C CYS A 543 -31.56 -13.95 30.89
N THR A 544 -30.46 -13.99 31.62
CA THR A 544 -30.42 -14.24 33.06
C THR A 544 -30.10 -12.97 33.82
N LEU A 545 -30.96 -12.57 34.77
CA LEU A 545 -30.72 -11.46 35.66
C LEU A 545 -29.60 -11.75 36.64
N GLN A 546 -28.57 -10.89 36.68
CA GLN A 546 -27.46 -10.99 37.60
C GLN A 546 -27.78 -10.23 38.92
N PRO A 547 -27.04 -10.51 40.00
CA PRO A 547 -27.24 -9.85 41.28
C PRO A 547 -27.02 -8.32 41.27
N ASP A 548 -26.26 -7.81 40.29
CA ASP A 548 -26.01 -6.38 40.12
C ASP A 548 -27.11 -5.68 39.31
N GLY A 549 -28.10 -6.43 38.80
CA GLY A 549 -29.18 -5.91 37.98
C GLY A 549 -28.91 -5.89 36.49
N SER A 550 -27.76 -6.34 36.05
CA SER A 550 -27.48 -6.57 34.62
C SER A 550 -28.17 -7.82 34.10
N LEU A 551 -28.39 -7.88 32.81
CA LEU A 551 -28.91 -9.05 32.12
C LEU A 551 -27.78 -9.68 31.32
N VAL A 552 -27.58 -10.99 31.52
CA VAL A 552 -26.63 -11.78 30.72
C VAL A 552 -27.37 -12.51 29.62
N PHE A 553 -27.06 -12.17 28.42
CA PHE A 553 -27.46 -12.92 27.23
C PHE A 553 -26.33 -13.90 26.87
N THR A 554 -26.65 -15.16 26.82
CA THR A 554 -25.75 -16.20 26.36
C THR A 554 -26.34 -16.77 25.06
N GLY A 555 -26.03 -16.16 23.96
CA GLY A 555 -26.39 -16.66 22.64
C GLY A 555 -25.14 -17.05 21.87
N SER A 556 -25.14 -18.22 21.27
CA SER A 556 -24.34 -18.41 20.08
C SER A 556 -25.13 -17.76 18.95
N SER A 557 -24.65 -16.67 18.40
CA SER A 557 -25.08 -16.41 17.04
C SER A 557 -24.51 -17.59 16.25
N ASP A 558 -25.37 -18.51 15.84
CA ASP A 558 -25.05 -19.61 14.93
C ASP A 558 -24.73 -19.07 13.53
N ASP A 559 -24.06 -17.92 13.48
CA ASP A 559 -23.31 -17.57 12.30
C ASP A 559 -22.09 -18.49 12.26
N THR A 560 -22.40 -19.80 12.11
CA THR A 560 -21.46 -20.87 11.81
C THR A 560 -20.94 -20.65 10.40
N GLY A 561 -20.65 -19.41 10.14
CA GLY A 561 -19.90 -18.84 9.09
C GLY A 561 -20.13 -19.46 7.74
N HIS A 562 -20.12 -18.62 6.80
CA HIS A 562 -20.15 -19.06 5.42
C HIS A 562 -18.86 -19.85 5.14
N VAL A 563 -19.01 -21.15 4.98
CA VAL A 563 -17.93 -21.96 4.40
C VAL A 563 -17.94 -21.71 2.90
N VAL A 564 -16.91 -21.07 2.43
CA VAL A 564 -16.69 -20.88 1.00
C VAL A 564 -15.61 -21.83 0.55
N ASP A 565 -15.99 -22.78 -0.29
CA ASP A 565 -15.06 -23.65 -1.01
C ASP A 565 -15.14 -23.33 -2.50
N ALA A 566 -13.99 -22.95 -3.06
CA ALA A 566 -13.86 -22.71 -4.49
C ALA A 566 -12.76 -23.60 -5.07
N ASP A 567 -13.11 -24.37 -6.10
CA ASP A 567 -12.15 -25.16 -6.88
C ASP A 567 -12.14 -24.61 -8.31
N ILE A 568 -11.00 -24.08 -8.71
CA ILE A 568 -10.83 -23.31 -9.94
C ILE A 568 -9.83 -24.03 -10.84
N HIS A 569 -10.24 -24.37 -12.04
CA HIS A 569 -9.38 -24.94 -13.05
C HIS A 569 -9.01 -23.91 -14.10
N SER A 570 -7.74 -23.83 -14.41
CA SER A 570 -7.23 -22.85 -15.37
C SER A 570 -6.35 -23.49 -16.43
N GLN A 571 -6.37 -22.89 -17.60
CA GLN A 571 -5.58 -23.28 -18.74
C GLN A 571 -4.91 -22.04 -19.31
N THR A 572 -3.67 -22.19 -19.79
CA THR A 572 -2.95 -21.11 -20.47
C THR A 572 -2.22 -21.65 -21.69
N MET A 573 -2.49 -21.09 -22.84
CA MET A 573 -1.66 -21.28 -24.02
C MET A 573 -0.55 -20.24 -24.02
N LEU A 574 0.66 -20.70 -24.24
CA LEU A 574 1.88 -19.90 -24.33
C LEU A 574 2.42 -20.02 -25.75
N ALA A 575 2.64 -18.90 -26.40
CA ALA A 575 3.28 -18.88 -27.71
C ALA A 575 4.28 -17.73 -27.79
N GLY A 576 5.33 -17.92 -28.52
CA GLY A 576 6.30 -16.87 -28.73
C GLY A 576 7.26 -17.19 -29.86
N PHE A 577 7.95 -16.15 -30.33
CA PHE A 577 9.02 -16.31 -31.28
C PHE A 577 10.12 -15.28 -31.04
N TRP A 578 11.30 -15.63 -31.48
CA TRP A 578 12.38 -14.67 -31.63
C TRP A 578 12.84 -14.62 -33.08
N LEU A 579 13.19 -13.46 -33.55
CA LEU A 579 13.58 -13.18 -34.92
C LEU A 579 14.82 -12.29 -34.97
N ARG A 580 15.82 -12.68 -35.74
CA ARG A 580 17.05 -11.91 -36.03
C ARG A 580 17.30 -11.87 -37.54
N PRO A 581 16.52 -11.11 -38.32
CA PRO A 581 16.64 -11.07 -39.77
C PRO A 581 18.04 -10.66 -40.23
N THR A 582 18.62 -9.72 -39.47
CA THR A 582 19.98 -9.24 -39.63
C THR A 582 20.73 -9.32 -38.31
N SER A 583 22.04 -9.15 -38.31
CA SER A 583 22.84 -9.07 -37.07
C SER A 583 22.41 -7.90 -36.17
N ASN A 584 21.77 -6.87 -36.74
CA ASN A 584 21.49 -5.59 -36.13
C ASN A 584 20.02 -5.46 -35.65
N LEU A 585 19.16 -6.39 -36.02
CA LEU A 585 17.74 -6.37 -35.65
C LEU A 585 17.39 -7.64 -34.88
N ARG A 586 16.86 -7.45 -33.68
CA ARG A 586 16.30 -8.50 -32.82
C ARG A 586 14.87 -8.18 -32.47
N VAL A 587 13.97 -9.14 -32.67
CA VAL A 587 12.57 -9.05 -32.28
C VAL A 587 12.22 -10.25 -31.44
N ASN A 588 11.57 -10.03 -30.30
CA ASN A 588 11.01 -11.08 -29.44
C ASN A 588 9.51 -10.81 -29.29
N PHE A 589 8.70 -11.82 -29.42
CA PHE A 589 7.27 -11.76 -29.17
C PHE A 589 6.84 -12.89 -28.26
N ASP A 590 5.99 -12.59 -27.30
CA ASP A 590 5.40 -13.51 -26.34
C ASP A 590 3.92 -13.23 -26.19
N MET A 591 3.15 -14.31 -26.14
CA MET A 591 1.71 -14.28 -25.96
C MET A 591 1.30 -15.34 -24.95
N ASP A 592 0.51 -14.93 -23.96
CA ASP A 592 -0.11 -15.79 -22.96
C ASP A 592 -1.63 -15.63 -23.05
N LEU A 593 -2.36 -16.70 -23.27
CA LEU A 593 -3.81 -16.75 -23.31
C LEU A 593 -4.30 -17.64 -22.17
N PHE A 594 -4.95 -17.04 -21.18
CA PHE A 594 -5.41 -17.71 -19.96
C PHE A 594 -6.93 -17.80 -19.93
N TRP A 595 -7.45 -18.92 -19.47
CA TRP A 595 -8.86 -19.18 -19.17
C TRP A 595 -9.00 -19.89 -17.83
N ALA A 596 -10.04 -19.51 -17.08
CA ALA A 596 -10.47 -20.20 -15.88
C ALA A 596 -11.97 -20.47 -15.93
N ASP A 597 -12.40 -21.59 -15.37
CA ASP A 597 -13.80 -21.99 -15.28
C ASP A 597 -14.57 -21.14 -14.27
N SER A 598 -13.88 -20.67 -13.21
CA SER A 598 -14.45 -19.90 -12.11
C SER A 598 -13.46 -18.85 -11.61
N ALA A 599 -13.90 -18.02 -10.66
CA ALA A 599 -13.11 -17.02 -9.96
C ALA A 599 -13.53 -16.98 -8.49
N TYR A 600 -12.56 -16.79 -7.59
CA TYR A 600 -12.84 -16.67 -6.15
C TYR A 600 -13.17 -15.21 -5.78
N GLN A 601 -12.41 -14.27 -6.28
CA GLN A 601 -12.65 -12.84 -6.08
C GLN A 601 -13.29 -12.22 -7.32
N ARG A 602 -14.10 -11.19 -7.12
CA ARG A 602 -14.79 -10.50 -8.23
C ARG A 602 -13.83 -9.96 -9.29
N ILE A 603 -12.65 -9.53 -8.88
CA ILE A 603 -11.58 -9.01 -9.75
C ILE A 603 -10.60 -10.10 -10.24
N ASP A 604 -10.79 -11.39 -9.88
CA ASP A 604 -9.97 -12.46 -10.43
C ASP A 604 -10.33 -12.69 -11.91
N PRO A 605 -9.37 -12.74 -12.82
CA PRO A 605 -9.66 -12.93 -14.24
C PRO A 605 -10.15 -14.35 -14.54
N ARG A 606 -11.23 -14.45 -15.30
CA ARG A 606 -11.62 -15.70 -15.97
C ARG A 606 -11.04 -15.83 -17.36
N LYS A 607 -10.78 -14.70 -18.01
CA LYS A 607 -10.05 -14.65 -19.29
C LYS A 607 -8.97 -13.59 -19.15
N GLN A 608 -7.76 -13.93 -19.57
CA GLN A 608 -6.65 -12.98 -19.61
C GLN A 608 -5.84 -13.19 -20.89
N GLN A 609 -5.45 -12.10 -21.49
CA GLN A 609 -4.57 -12.06 -22.65
C GLN A 609 -3.38 -11.16 -22.32
N SER A 610 -2.19 -11.65 -22.56
CA SER A 610 -0.95 -10.90 -22.42
C SER A 610 -0.15 -10.99 -23.70
N TYR A 611 0.24 -9.83 -24.22
CA TYR A 611 1.08 -9.73 -25.42
C TYR A 611 2.29 -8.87 -25.09
N ARG A 612 3.47 -9.37 -25.43
CA ARG A 612 4.72 -8.64 -25.25
C ARG A 612 5.51 -8.70 -26.55
N LEU A 613 5.86 -7.54 -27.05
CA LEU A 613 6.75 -7.39 -28.20
C LEU A 613 7.93 -6.53 -27.77
N GLN A 614 9.13 -6.98 -28.07
CA GLN A 614 10.35 -6.21 -27.88
C GLN A 614 11.16 -6.25 -29.16
N ALA A 615 11.52 -5.09 -29.67
CA ALA A 615 12.36 -4.95 -30.85
C ALA A 615 13.54 -4.04 -30.53
N SER A 616 14.73 -4.50 -30.86
CA SER A 616 15.96 -3.73 -30.72
C SER A 616 16.66 -3.70 -32.07
N TYR A 617 16.97 -2.49 -32.57
CA TYR A 617 17.59 -2.28 -33.87
C TYR A 617 18.78 -1.34 -33.78
N THR A 618 19.93 -1.81 -34.22
CA THR A 618 21.19 -1.07 -34.19
C THR A 618 21.70 -0.92 -35.63
N PRO A 619 21.10 -0.04 -36.46
CA PRO A 619 21.48 0.10 -37.88
C PRO A 619 22.93 0.49 -38.07
N ALA A 620 23.49 1.24 -37.16
CA ALA A 620 24.88 1.65 -37.12
C ALA A 620 25.41 1.62 -35.69
N SER A 621 26.71 1.57 -35.51
CA SER A 621 27.33 1.52 -34.16
C SER A 621 27.00 2.72 -33.26
N TRP A 622 26.49 3.80 -33.85
CA TRP A 622 26.13 5.05 -33.16
C TRP A 622 24.61 5.24 -32.99
N VAL A 623 23.79 4.29 -33.44
CA VAL A 623 22.32 4.33 -33.31
C VAL A 623 21.81 3.04 -32.65
N SER A 624 21.08 3.19 -31.55
CA SER A 624 20.25 2.12 -30.95
C SER A 624 18.82 2.58 -30.90
N LEU A 625 17.92 1.76 -31.40
CA LEU A 625 16.48 1.97 -31.39
C LEU A 625 15.85 0.78 -30.67
N ASP A 626 15.09 1.03 -29.62
CA ASP A 626 14.40 0.02 -28.85
C ASP A 626 12.91 0.36 -28.81
N ALA A 627 12.07 -0.63 -29.10
CA ALA A 627 10.63 -0.52 -29.02
C ALA A 627 10.06 -1.67 -28.21
N SER A 628 9.13 -1.39 -27.32
CA SER A 628 8.39 -2.40 -26.58
C SER A 628 6.89 -2.12 -26.57
N LEU A 629 6.14 -3.19 -26.57
CA LEU A 629 4.70 -3.24 -26.44
C LEU A 629 4.39 -4.24 -25.32
N ASP A 630 3.67 -3.81 -24.31
CA ASP A 630 3.15 -4.69 -23.25
C ASP A 630 1.64 -4.43 -23.15
N ILE A 631 0.85 -5.46 -23.41
CA ILE A 631 -0.61 -5.42 -23.35
C ILE A 631 -1.07 -6.51 -22.41
N LEU A 632 -1.78 -6.15 -21.38
CA LEU A 632 -2.50 -7.04 -20.50
C LEU A 632 -3.98 -6.67 -20.56
N GLN A 633 -4.82 -7.65 -20.86
CA GLN A 633 -6.28 -7.47 -20.84
C GLN A 633 -6.88 -8.64 -20.09
N HIS A 634 -7.81 -8.36 -19.19
CA HIS A 634 -8.54 -9.41 -18.53
C HIS A 634 -10.01 -9.06 -18.31
N SER A 635 -10.79 -10.09 -18.08
CA SER A 635 -12.21 -9.95 -17.80
C SER A 635 -12.73 -11.07 -16.92
N ASN A 636 -13.74 -10.72 -16.12
CA ASN A 636 -14.56 -11.64 -15.38
C ASN A 636 -16.04 -11.30 -15.63
N ASN A 637 -16.69 -12.09 -16.43
CA ASN A 637 -18.08 -11.93 -16.84
C ASN A 637 -19.05 -12.77 -15.99
N MET A 638 -18.69 -13.10 -14.76
CA MET A 638 -19.63 -13.73 -13.83
C MET A 638 -20.80 -12.78 -13.52
N TYR A 639 -21.92 -13.40 -13.13
CA TYR A 639 -23.12 -12.68 -12.75
C TYR A 639 -22.85 -11.66 -11.64
N LEU A 640 -23.32 -10.44 -11.80
CA LEU A 640 -23.11 -9.29 -10.90
C LEU A 640 -21.64 -8.86 -10.71
N VAL A 641 -20.74 -9.26 -11.60
CA VAL A 641 -19.31 -8.85 -11.54
C VAL A 641 -18.96 -7.95 -12.70
N ASN A 642 -19.09 -8.44 -13.91
CA ASN A 642 -18.85 -7.73 -15.17
C ASN A 642 -17.55 -6.91 -15.17
N ASP A 643 -16.48 -7.53 -14.64
CA ASP A 643 -15.16 -6.92 -14.55
C ASP A 643 -14.45 -6.94 -15.90
N THR A 644 -13.87 -5.81 -16.27
CA THR A 644 -13.05 -5.68 -17.48
C THR A 644 -11.91 -4.71 -17.22
N GLU A 645 -10.69 -5.16 -17.47
CA GLU A 645 -9.50 -4.35 -17.31
C GLU A 645 -8.57 -4.44 -18.50
N HIS A 646 -7.85 -3.37 -18.78
CA HIS A 646 -6.67 -3.42 -19.61
C HIS A 646 -5.57 -2.48 -19.12
N ASP A 647 -4.33 -2.92 -19.30
CA ASP A 647 -3.11 -2.13 -19.19
C ASP A 647 -2.32 -2.30 -20.48
N ARG A 648 -2.16 -1.20 -21.21
CA ARG A 648 -1.45 -1.17 -22.49
C ARG A 648 -0.34 -0.16 -22.43
N THR A 649 0.88 -0.61 -22.55
CA THR A 649 2.05 0.25 -22.52
C THR A 649 2.86 0.09 -23.81
N TYR A 650 3.14 1.20 -24.43
CA TYR A 650 3.94 1.32 -25.65
C TYR A 650 5.16 2.18 -25.33
N THR A 651 6.35 1.68 -25.57
CA THR A 651 7.58 2.42 -25.29
C THR A 651 8.49 2.41 -26.51
N PHE A 652 9.02 3.56 -26.82
CA PHE A 652 10.05 3.74 -27.82
C PHE A 652 11.20 4.53 -27.24
N THR A 653 12.41 4.02 -27.37
CA THR A 653 13.62 4.73 -26.94
C THR A 653 14.68 4.70 -28.04
N THR A 654 15.48 5.74 -28.12
CA THR A 654 16.59 5.80 -29.04
C THR A 654 17.80 6.47 -28.41
N VAL A 655 18.93 5.85 -28.61
CA VAL A 655 20.23 6.41 -28.22
C VAL A 655 21.07 6.66 -29.47
N LEU A 656 21.49 7.92 -29.63
CA LEU A 656 22.31 8.36 -30.73
C LEU A 656 23.65 8.86 -30.22
N THR A 657 24.73 8.20 -30.62
CA THR A 657 26.10 8.57 -30.23
C THR A 657 26.99 8.76 -31.47
N PRO A 658 26.67 9.78 -32.31
CA PRO A 658 27.33 9.93 -33.58
C PRO A 658 28.85 10.10 -33.49
N ASN A 659 29.33 10.54 -32.35
CA ASN A 659 30.76 10.62 -32.05
C ASN A 659 30.99 10.73 -30.53
N ASN A 660 32.23 10.65 -30.07
CA ASN A 660 32.58 10.72 -28.64
C ASN A 660 32.24 12.07 -27.95
N ARG A 661 31.77 13.06 -28.69
CA ARG A 661 31.42 14.40 -28.19
C ARG A 661 29.91 14.60 -28.00
N PHE A 662 29.09 13.85 -28.73
CA PHE A 662 27.62 13.99 -28.71
C PHE A 662 26.94 12.67 -28.36
N SER A 663 26.00 12.75 -27.43
CA SER A 663 25.05 11.68 -27.15
C SER A 663 23.66 12.30 -26.98
N PHE A 664 22.68 11.69 -27.66
CA PHE A 664 21.25 11.99 -27.51
C PHE A 664 20.54 10.74 -27.02
N ASP A 665 19.73 10.88 -25.99
CA ASP A 665 18.85 9.83 -25.49
C ASP A 665 17.43 10.38 -25.52
N LEU A 666 16.57 9.74 -26.30
CA LEU A 666 15.18 10.15 -26.52
C LEU A 666 14.26 8.99 -26.19
N GLY A 667 13.19 9.27 -25.50
CA GLY A 667 12.20 8.26 -25.21
C GLY A 667 10.79 8.79 -25.18
N TYR A 668 9.88 7.92 -25.54
CA TYR A 668 8.45 8.15 -25.46
C TYR A 668 7.76 6.88 -24.96
N SER A 669 6.86 7.04 -24.01
CA SER A 669 6.00 5.98 -23.52
C SER A 669 4.55 6.46 -23.46
N TYR A 670 3.65 5.61 -23.88
CA TYR A 670 2.20 5.80 -23.73
C TYR A 670 1.64 4.65 -22.92
N SER A 671 0.92 4.96 -21.86
CA SER A 671 0.21 4.00 -21.02
C SER A 671 -1.28 4.30 -21.05
N ASP A 672 -2.09 3.26 -21.27
CA ASP A 672 -3.56 3.31 -21.28
C ASP A 672 -4.08 2.26 -20.29
N ILE A 673 -4.56 2.72 -19.16
CA ILE A 673 -5.10 1.90 -18.08
C ILE A 673 -6.61 2.12 -18.04
N TYR A 674 -7.34 1.02 -18.06
CA TYR A 674 -8.78 1.02 -17.92
C TYR A 674 -9.23 -0.07 -16.98
N PHE A 675 -10.18 0.25 -16.14
CA PHE A 675 -10.84 -0.65 -15.22
C PHE A 675 -12.33 -0.36 -15.22
N GLN A 676 -13.15 -1.41 -15.22
CA GLN A 676 -14.59 -1.32 -15.09
C GLN A 676 -15.10 -2.50 -14.27
N ILE A 677 -16.02 -2.24 -13.34
CA ILE A 677 -16.70 -3.28 -12.57
C ILE A 677 -18.14 -2.86 -12.28
N LEU A 678 -19.04 -3.84 -12.20
CA LEU A 678 -20.37 -3.63 -11.66
C LEU A 678 -20.33 -3.75 -10.13
N GLU A 679 -20.73 -2.69 -9.43
CA GLU A 679 -20.86 -2.67 -7.98
C GLU A 679 -22.32 -2.65 -7.57
N CYS A 680 -22.72 -3.63 -6.77
CA CYS A 680 -24.08 -3.74 -6.26
C CYS A 680 -24.06 -3.85 -4.73
N TRP A 681 -24.94 -3.09 -4.07
CA TRP A 681 -25.19 -3.17 -2.64
C TRP A 681 -26.66 -3.45 -2.37
N ALA A 682 -26.90 -4.22 -1.30
CA ALA A 682 -28.24 -4.48 -0.79
C ALA A 682 -28.35 -3.90 0.64
N TYR A 683 -29.45 -3.25 0.94
CA TYR A 683 -29.79 -2.76 2.28
C TYR A 683 -31.03 -3.48 2.80
N GLY A 684 -31.01 -3.80 4.10
CA GLY A 684 -32.14 -4.40 4.79
C GLY A 684 -33.37 -3.48 4.90
N SER A 685 -34.53 -4.06 5.13
CA SER A 685 -35.83 -3.37 5.24
C SER A 685 -35.84 -2.29 6.33
N GLY A 686 -36.47 -1.20 6.05
CA GLY A 686 -36.73 -0.09 6.97
C GLY A 686 -35.87 1.14 6.75
N VAL A 687 -34.83 1.05 5.95
CA VAL A 687 -34.03 2.22 5.55
C VAL A 687 -34.51 2.68 4.16
N THR A 688 -35.55 3.49 4.12
CA THR A 688 -35.78 4.32 2.96
C THR A 688 -34.68 5.37 2.93
N PHE A 689 -33.55 5.04 2.30
CA PHE A 689 -32.67 6.10 1.88
C PHE A 689 -33.38 6.91 0.82
N PRO A 690 -33.76 8.15 1.07
CA PRO A 690 -33.98 9.08 0.00
C PRO A 690 -32.58 9.24 -0.60
N VAL A 691 -32.27 8.48 -1.67
CA VAL A 691 -31.11 8.82 -2.48
C VAL A 691 -31.34 10.26 -2.92
N PRO A 692 -30.57 11.24 -2.41
CA PRO A 692 -30.82 12.62 -2.75
C PRO A 692 -30.79 12.75 -4.26
N PRO A 693 -31.77 13.47 -4.86
CA PRO A 693 -31.76 13.65 -6.30
C PRO A 693 -30.42 14.29 -6.70
N GLY A 694 -29.69 13.60 -7.56
CA GLY A 694 -28.38 14.04 -8.06
C GLY A 694 -27.17 13.24 -7.58
N LEU A 695 -27.31 12.28 -6.67
CA LEU A 695 -26.21 11.41 -6.24
C LEU A 695 -25.81 10.35 -7.25
N LEU A 696 -26.79 9.84 -7.98
CA LEU A 696 -26.59 8.93 -9.10
C LEU A 696 -27.34 9.52 -10.30
N PRO A 697 -26.82 9.37 -11.52
CA PRO A 697 -27.58 9.71 -12.71
C PRO A 697 -28.95 9.02 -12.65
N ALA A 698 -30.03 9.76 -12.89
CA ALA A 698 -31.37 9.20 -12.92
C ALA A 698 -31.38 7.99 -13.87
N GLY A 699 -31.68 6.81 -13.36
CA GLY A 699 -31.69 5.56 -14.12
C GLY A 699 -30.60 4.55 -13.77
N THR A 700 -29.63 4.87 -12.90
CA THR A 700 -28.55 3.95 -12.54
C THR A 700 -28.95 2.93 -11.46
N ILE A 701 -30.09 3.08 -10.81
CA ILE A 701 -30.31 2.45 -9.51
C ILE A 701 -30.91 1.05 -9.56
N THR A 702 -31.54 0.59 -10.61
CA THR A 702 -32.42 -0.58 -10.44
C THR A 702 -32.35 -1.69 -11.48
N THR A 703 -31.76 -1.46 -12.62
CA THR A 703 -31.76 -2.48 -13.68
C THR A 703 -30.54 -3.38 -13.72
N GLU A 704 -29.41 -2.90 -13.21
CA GLU A 704 -28.14 -3.63 -13.22
C GLU A 704 -27.92 -4.47 -11.96
N CYS A 705 -28.56 -4.12 -10.83
CA CYS A 705 -28.38 -4.77 -9.53
C CYS A 705 -29.69 -5.38 -9.06
N PRO A 706 -30.01 -6.63 -9.41
CA PRO A 706 -31.20 -7.31 -8.91
C PRO A 706 -31.08 -7.62 -7.41
N VAL A 707 -32.22 -7.58 -6.73
CA VAL A 707 -32.32 -8.07 -5.35
C VAL A 707 -32.01 -9.57 -5.33
N PRO A 708 -31.12 -10.07 -4.45
CA PRO A 708 -30.87 -11.50 -4.33
C PRO A 708 -32.15 -12.27 -3.98
N PRO A 709 -32.42 -13.40 -4.64
CA PRO A 709 -33.66 -14.14 -4.44
C PRO A 709 -33.78 -14.83 -3.07
N ASP A 710 -32.69 -14.96 -2.36
CA ASP A 710 -32.59 -15.58 -1.03
C ASP A 710 -32.91 -14.60 0.13
N VAL A 711 -33.02 -13.32 -0.16
CA VAL A 711 -33.49 -12.32 0.82
C VAL A 711 -35.03 -12.25 0.76
N GLN A 712 -35.67 -13.33 1.22
CA GLN A 712 -37.11 -13.40 1.29
C GLN A 712 -37.60 -12.74 2.58
N GLY A 713 -38.42 -11.70 2.43
CA GLY A 713 -39.30 -11.26 3.49
C GLY A 713 -39.08 -9.86 4.05
N GLY A 714 -38.30 -9.05 3.43
CA GLY A 714 -38.16 -7.64 3.81
C GLY A 714 -37.99 -6.74 2.60
N ASP A 715 -38.33 -5.48 2.73
CA ASP A 715 -38.08 -4.47 1.71
C ASP A 715 -36.54 -4.26 1.57
N VAL A 716 -35.90 -5.13 0.79
CA VAL A 716 -34.48 -4.97 0.45
C VAL A 716 -34.40 -4.13 -0.81
N THR A 717 -33.78 -2.99 -0.70
CA THR A 717 -33.47 -2.15 -1.85
C THR A 717 -32.02 -2.43 -2.29
N ALA A 718 -31.85 -2.92 -3.50
CA ALA A 718 -30.53 -3.02 -4.11
C ALA A 718 -30.24 -1.73 -4.90
N PHE A 719 -29.06 -1.19 -4.74
CA PHE A 719 -28.59 -0.13 -5.60
C PHE A 719 -27.17 -0.40 -6.07
N GLY A 720 -26.81 0.16 -7.20
CA GLY A 720 -25.47 0.01 -7.74
C GLY A 720 -25.40 0.48 -9.17
N GLY A 721 -24.29 0.23 -9.78
CA GLY A 721 -24.03 0.59 -11.18
C GLY A 721 -22.63 0.27 -11.61
N THR A 722 -22.37 0.51 -12.87
CA THR A 722 -21.05 0.33 -13.45
C THR A 722 -20.12 1.46 -13.04
N VAL A 723 -19.06 1.10 -12.33
CA VAL A 723 -17.96 1.98 -11.96
C VAL A 723 -16.83 1.79 -12.96
N ASN A 724 -16.24 2.87 -13.43
CA ASN A 724 -15.09 2.81 -14.30
C ASN A 724 -14.01 3.82 -13.91
N TYR A 725 -12.78 3.47 -14.28
CA TYR A 725 -11.61 4.31 -14.18
C TYR A 725 -10.81 4.21 -15.47
N SER A 726 -10.39 5.33 -16.00
CA SER A 726 -9.46 5.37 -17.14
C SER A 726 -8.34 6.36 -16.87
N SER A 727 -7.12 5.98 -17.23
CA SER A 727 -5.95 6.86 -17.17
C SER A 727 -5.08 6.65 -18.39
N LYS A 728 -4.88 7.73 -19.15
CA LYS A 728 -4.00 7.77 -20.31
C LYS A 728 -2.84 8.70 -20.03
N THR A 729 -1.65 8.16 -20.03
CA THR A 729 -0.44 8.90 -19.69
C THR A 729 0.55 8.86 -20.83
N HIS A 730 0.94 10.04 -21.31
CA HIS A 730 2.05 10.23 -22.22
C HIS A 730 3.27 10.66 -21.42
N PHE A 731 4.36 9.97 -21.59
CA PHE A 731 5.65 10.33 -21.02
C PHE A 731 6.65 10.51 -22.16
N ALA A 732 7.35 11.63 -22.18
CA ALA A 732 8.40 11.88 -23.15
C ALA A 732 9.63 12.44 -22.45
N TYR A 733 10.81 12.03 -22.91
CA TYR A 733 12.05 12.63 -22.47
C TYR A 733 13.03 12.81 -23.62
N ALA A 734 13.93 13.78 -23.45
CA ALA A 734 15.03 14.04 -24.36
C ALA A 734 16.23 14.54 -23.56
N ASP A 735 17.35 13.83 -23.66
CA ASP A 735 18.59 14.13 -22.97
C ASP A 735 19.71 14.32 -23.98
N VAL A 736 20.51 15.34 -23.76
CA VAL A 736 21.65 15.67 -24.60
C VAL A 736 22.90 15.81 -23.75
N VAL A 737 23.95 15.12 -24.14
CA VAL A 737 25.28 15.31 -23.59
C VAL A 737 26.21 15.80 -24.71
N TRP A 738 26.86 16.92 -24.49
CA TRP A 738 27.77 17.53 -25.43
C TRP A 738 29.11 17.84 -24.78
N LYS A 739 30.20 17.40 -25.39
CA LYS A 739 31.57 17.65 -24.97
C LYS A 739 32.30 18.53 -25.99
N PRO A 740 32.10 19.88 -25.97
CA PRO A 740 32.74 20.75 -26.91
C PRO A 740 34.27 20.74 -26.79
N LEU A 741 34.75 20.56 -25.57
CA LEU A 741 36.18 20.50 -25.24
C LEU A 741 36.47 19.25 -24.44
N LYS A 742 37.72 18.77 -24.42
CA LYS A 742 38.11 17.60 -23.59
C LYS A 742 37.80 17.80 -22.10
N ARG A 743 37.83 19.03 -21.62
CA ARG A 743 37.61 19.40 -20.21
C ARG A 743 36.21 19.87 -19.87
N LEU A 744 35.36 20.11 -20.88
CA LEU A 744 34.04 20.66 -20.70
C LEU A 744 32.96 19.67 -21.19
N GLY A 745 32.12 19.21 -20.28
CA GLY A 745 30.91 18.45 -20.58
C GLY A 745 29.66 19.27 -20.25
N ILE A 746 28.75 19.39 -21.18
CA ILE A 746 27.45 20.07 -21.03
C ILE A 746 26.38 19.01 -21.14
N LYS A 747 25.36 19.08 -20.28
CA LYS A 747 24.17 18.25 -20.35
C LYS A 747 22.94 19.11 -20.24
N ALA A 748 21.92 18.75 -21.00
CA ALA A 748 20.60 19.35 -20.88
C ALA A 748 19.55 18.29 -21.20
N GLY A 749 18.39 18.43 -20.61
CA GLY A 749 17.31 17.49 -20.88
C GLY A 749 15.95 18.01 -20.44
N TYR A 750 14.96 17.29 -20.91
CA TYR A 750 13.55 17.49 -20.64
C TYR A 750 12.89 16.13 -20.38
N ALA A 751 12.05 16.05 -19.36
CA ALA A 751 11.14 14.94 -19.17
C ALA A 751 9.76 15.47 -18.77
N GLY A 752 8.70 14.90 -19.35
CA GLY A 752 7.34 15.34 -19.08
C GLY A 752 6.35 14.21 -19.09
N SER A 753 5.46 14.21 -18.09
CA SER A 753 4.29 13.32 -18.01
C SER A 753 3.03 14.15 -18.21
N PHE A 754 2.15 13.68 -19.09
CA PHE A 754 0.88 14.29 -19.43
C PHE A 754 -0.19 13.25 -19.23
N ALA A 755 -0.93 13.34 -18.13
CA ALA A 755 -1.99 12.40 -17.81
C ALA A 755 -3.35 13.01 -18.12
N THR A 756 -4.22 12.18 -18.68
CA THR A 756 -5.65 12.44 -18.83
C THR A 756 -6.40 11.23 -18.34
N GLY A 757 -7.47 11.44 -17.60
CA GLY A 757 -8.25 10.35 -17.05
C GLY A 757 -9.68 10.74 -16.86
N ASN A 758 -10.49 9.72 -16.67
CA ASN A 758 -11.90 9.85 -16.30
C ASN A 758 -12.27 8.75 -15.33
N THR A 759 -13.23 9.04 -14.46
CA THR A 759 -13.75 8.07 -13.53
C THR A 759 -15.24 8.32 -13.33
N VAL A 760 -15.99 7.24 -13.23
CA VAL A 760 -17.39 7.26 -12.82
C VAL A 760 -17.46 6.46 -11.52
N PHE A 761 -17.86 7.12 -10.46
CA PHE A 761 -18.10 6.52 -9.15
C PHE A 761 -19.58 6.55 -8.83
N LEU A 762 -20.01 5.64 -7.97
CA LEU A 762 -21.38 5.63 -7.46
C LEU A 762 -21.68 6.86 -6.61
N ASN A 763 -20.68 7.49 -6.03
CA ASN A 763 -20.81 8.80 -5.39
C ASN A 763 -20.13 9.88 -6.23
N PRO A 764 -20.87 10.63 -7.06
CA PRO A 764 -20.31 11.70 -7.88
C PRO A 764 -19.77 12.88 -7.08
N ASN A 765 -20.10 12.99 -5.79
CA ASN A 765 -19.60 14.04 -4.90
C ASN A 765 -18.33 13.61 -4.16
N ALA A 766 -17.90 12.35 -4.29
CA ALA A 766 -16.62 11.94 -3.70
C ALA A 766 -15.47 12.70 -4.39
N PRO A 767 -14.62 13.41 -3.64
CA PRO A 767 -13.48 14.09 -4.22
C PRO A 767 -12.49 13.03 -4.72
N VAL A 768 -12.34 12.94 -6.01
CA VAL A 768 -11.28 12.16 -6.64
C VAL A 768 -10.16 13.11 -6.97
N GLY A 769 -8.94 12.70 -6.71
CA GLY A 769 -7.75 13.45 -7.06
C GLY A 769 -7.70 13.81 -8.55
N PRO A 770 -6.83 14.72 -8.95
CA PRO A 770 -6.77 15.18 -10.33
C PRO A 770 -6.39 14.02 -11.26
N LEU A 771 -7.31 13.65 -12.14
CA LEU A 771 -7.06 12.68 -13.20
C LEU A 771 -6.40 13.33 -14.44
N ARG A 772 -6.27 14.64 -14.45
CA ARG A 772 -5.62 15.39 -15.50
C ARG A 772 -4.51 16.24 -14.90
N TYR A 773 -3.28 15.90 -15.23
CA TYR A 773 -2.13 16.68 -14.76
C TYR A 773 -1.01 16.71 -15.77
N THR A 774 -0.15 17.71 -15.60
CA THR A 774 1.13 17.80 -16.28
C THR A 774 2.24 17.89 -15.23
N TYR A 775 3.22 17.01 -15.33
CA TYR A 775 4.45 17.08 -14.54
C TYR A 775 5.63 17.21 -15.49
N GLN A 776 6.50 18.22 -15.26
CA GLN A 776 7.64 18.51 -16.11
C GLN A 776 8.91 18.68 -15.30
N LYS A 777 9.99 18.15 -15.85
CA LYS A 777 11.35 18.37 -15.37
C LYS A 777 12.20 18.87 -16.52
N ARG A 778 12.86 20.00 -16.35
CA ARG A 778 13.86 20.52 -17.26
C ARG A 778 15.17 20.62 -16.51
N TYR A 779 16.26 20.32 -17.16
CA TYR A 779 17.56 20.54 -16.53
C TYR A 779 18.60 20.96 -17.53
N ALA A 780 19.57 21.72 -17.05
CA ALA A 780 20.79 22.05 -17.77
C ALA A 780 21.96 22.16 -16.81
N GLY A 781 23.11 21.75 -17.22
CA GLY A 781 24.29 21.80 -16.38
C GLY A 781 25.57 21.58 -17.15
N PHE A 782 26.67 21.87 -16.51
CA PHE A 782 28.00 21.58 -17.06
C PHE A 782 28.93 21.03 -15.99
N ALA A 783 29.94 20.32 -16.45
CA ALA A 783 31.09 19.86 -15.66
C ALA A 783 32.37 20.32 -16.33
N PHE A 784 33.22 20.99 -15.59
CA PHE A 784 34.49 21.51 -16.08
C PHE A 784 35.64 20.87 -15.28
N ASP A 785 36.54 20.20 -15.99
CA ASP A 785 37.75 19.58 -15.42
C ASP A 785 38.80 20.66 -15.20
N LEU A 786 39.12 20.92 -13.93
CA LEU A 786 40.12 21.89 -13.49
C LEU A 786 41.54 21.31 -13.52
N GLY A 787 41.67 20.01 -13.77
CA GLY A 787 42.95 19.30 -13.69
C GLY A 787 43.30 18.86 -12.28
N LYS A 788 44.30 18.01 -12.15
CA LYS A 788 44.81 17.45 -10.87
C LYS A 788 43.71 16.74 -10.07
N GLY A 789 42.75 16.09 -10.76
CA GLY A 789 41.64 15.39 -10.12
C GLY A 789 40.45 16.28 -9.71
N PHE A 790 40.54 17.58 -9.84
CA PHE A 790 39.45 18.49 -9.51
C PHE A 790 38.51 18.73 -10.70
N ALA A 791 37.20 18.70 -10.44
CA ALA A 791 36.17 19.09 -11.40
C ALA A 791 35.11 19.95 -10.72
N PHE A 792 34.72 21.02 -11.39
CA PHE A 792 33.62 21.87 -10.99
C PHE A 792 32.35 21.46 -11.73
N LYS A 793 31.24 21.33 -11.03
CA LYS A 793 29.96 20.95 -11.59
C LYS A 793 28.87 21.92 -11.17
N THR A 794 27.98 22.24 -12.09
CA THR A 794 26.73 22.93 -11.78
C THR A 794 25.59 22.29 -12.55
N ILE A 795 24.42 22.25 -11.93
CA ILE A 795 23.19 21.81 -12.57
C ILE A 795 22.02 22.64 -12.06
N TRP A 796 21.26 23.14 -12.98
CA TRP A 796 19.94 23.71 -12.74
C TRP A 796 18.88 22.67 -13.09
N ASN A 797 17.87 22.48 -12.23
CA ASN A 797 16.70 21.69 -12.49
C ASN A 797 15.47 22.57 -12.25
N TYR A 798 14.53 22.51 -13.15
CA TYR A 798 13.20 23.07 -13.01
C TYR A 798 12.20 21.93 -12.90
N TYR A 799 11.29 22.04 -11.94
CA TYR A 799 10.18 21.12 -11.74
C TYR A 799 8.88 21.90 -11.80
N GLY A 800 7.92 21.42 -12.59
CA GLY A 800 6.59 22.04 -12.69
C GLY A 800 5.50 20.97 -12.59
N TYR A 801 4.55 21.19 -11.72
CA TYR A 801 3.35 20.37 -11.60
C TYR A 801 2.11 21.24 -11.77
N ASN A 802 1.22 20.84 -12.64
CA ASN A 802 -0.04 21.54 -12.90
C ASN A 802 -1.18 20.53 -13.01
N PRO A 803 -2.07 20.45 -12.00
CA PRO A 803 -3.29 19.69 -12.11
C PRO A 803 -4.25 20.43 -13.05
N ARG A 804 -4.54 19.84 -14.18
CA ARG A 804 -5.50 20.40 -15.16
C ARG A 804 -6.96 20.09 -14.83
N SER A 805 -7.24 19.60 -13.65
CA SER A 805 -8.60 19.41 -13.17
C SER A 805 -9.25 20.75 -12.89
N PRO A 806 -10.54 20.91 -13.13
CA PRO A 806 -11.22 22.13 -12.72
C PRO A 806 -10.98 22.35 -11.23
N ALA A 807 -10.61 23.56 -10.88
CA ALA A 807 -10.20 23.92 -9.51
C ALA A 807 -11.30 23.64 -8.46
N ASN A 808 -12.53 23.52 -8.91
CA ASN A 808 -13.69 23.23 -8.07
C ASN A 808 -14.69 22.40 -8.89
N PRO A 809 -14.88 21.12 -8.59
CA PRO A 809 -16.12 20.46 -8.96
C PRO A 809 -17.29 21.30 -8.41
N PRO A 810 -18.38 21.46 -9.16
CA PRO A 810 -19.50 22.24 -8.68
C PRO A 810 -19.95 21.76 -7.30
N GLY A 811 -20.00 22.66 -6.31
CA GLY A 811 -20.43 22.33 -4.96
C GLY A 811 -19.32 21.97 -3.96
N LEU A 812 -18.05 21.86 -4.37
CA LEU A 812 -16.96 21.64 -3.44
C LEU A 812 -16.25 22.96 -3.05
N ALA A 813 -15.87 23.08 -1.78
CA ALA A 813 -15.01 24.17 -1.35
C ALA A 813 -13.68 24.15 -2.12
N SER A 814 -13.12 25.32 -2.37
CA SER A 814 -11.84 25.44 -3.08
C SER A 814 -10.75 24.66 -2.36
N ILE A 815 -10.20 23.63 -3.01
CA ILE A 815 -9.08 22.84 -2.48
C ILE A 815 -7.78 23.68 -2.42
N GLY A 816 -7.82 24.94 -2.85
CA GLY A 816 -6.64 25.78 -3.00
C GLY A 816 -5.81 25.37 -4.23
N ASN A 817 -4.82 26.19 -4.53
CA ASN A 817 -3.94 25.95 -5.67
C ASN A 817 -3.00 24.76 -5.36
N GLN A 818 -3.00 23.75 -6.21
CA GLN A 818 -2.20 22.53 -6.08
C GLN A 818 -0.95 22.54 -6.97
N ASP A 819 -0.81 23.52 -7.84
CA ASP A 819 0.34 23.63 -8.71
C ASP A 819 1.58 24.17 -7.99
N PHE A 820 2.73 23.79 -8.50
CA PHE A 820 3.99 24.36 -8.09
C PHE A 820 4.97 24.46 -9.25
N ASN A 821 5.90 25.39 -9.10
CA ASN A 821 7.09 25.53 -9.92
C ASN A 821 8.30 25.65 -8.99
N ALA A 822 9.33 24.88 -9.24
CA ALA A 822 10.51 24.91 -8.40
C ALA A 822 11.79 24.95 -9.22
N ASN A 823 12.73 25.78 -8.79
CA ASN A 823 14.07 25.86 -9.33
C ASN A 823 15.08 25.34 -8.32
N ASN A 824 15.87 24.36 -8.72
CA ASN A 824 16.96 23.82 -7.92
C ASN A 824 18.28 24.06 -8.65
N VAL A 825 19.16 24.85 -8.05
CA VAL A 825 20.52 25.06 -8.53
C VAL A 825 21.49 24.33 -7.59
N THR A 826 22.28 23.44 -8.15
CA THR A 826 23.32 22.71 -7.42
C THR A 826 24.68 23.11 -7.95
N VAL A 827 25.59 23.49 -7.05
CA VAL A 827 26.99 23.74 -7.34
C VAL A 827 27.85 22.79 -6.53
N ALA A 828 28.74 22.06 -7.17
CA ALA A 828 29.55 21.04 -6.54
C ALA A 828 31.00 21.09 -7.01
N LEU A 829 31.91 20.75 -6.10
CA LEU A 829 33.31 20.48 -6.38
C LEU A 829 33.52 18.98 -6.20
N ARG A 830 34.05 18.35 -7.22
CA ARG A 830 34.47 16.94 -7.20
C ARG A 830 35.99 16.86 -7.18
N TYR A 831 36.51 16.01 -6.31
CA TYR A 831 37.94 15.62 -6.29
C TYR A 831 38.02 14.11 -6.48
N SER A 832 38.90 13.65 -7.35
CA SER A 832 39.13 12.24 -7.61
C SER A 832 40.60 11.95 -7.93
N PHE A 833 41.13 10.86 -7.36
CA PHE A 833 42.47 10.37 -7.60
C PHE A 833 42.51 8.84 -7.68
#